data_2620d75a478c7d947d1a3f54f0dc362b
#
_entry.id   2620d75a478c7d947d1a3f54f0dc362b
#
_cell.length_a   1.000
_cell.length_b   1.000
_cell.length_c   1.000
_cell.angle_alpha   90.00
_cell.angle_beta   90.00
_cell.angle_gamma   90.00
#
_symmetry.space_group_name_H-M   'P 1'
#
loop_
_entity.id
_entity.type
_entity.pdbx_description
1 polymer ?
#
loop_
_entity_poly.entity_id
_entity_poly.type
_entity_poly.pdbx_seq_one_letter_code
_entity_poly.pdbx_strand_id
1 'polypeptide(L)'
;MGSLKNKIVSADEALAILQDGDMVAVSGFVGIGTPDELILALARRFEAGQGPHGLGLMFAAAPGDGKERGLNRLAIPGLVRRVVGGHWALVPKLAKMAIDGQIEAYNLPLGVVSHLYREIAAHTPGHITKVGLRTFVDPRLEGGKLNAVTQEDLVSVVELGGESWLHYKAFPVNIALIRGTTADPAGNITMEREALTLDNLAAAMAAKNSGGFVIAQVERLAEAGSLAPREVQVPGVLVDCVVLSQPENHRQTYGTAYNHAFTGRQRVPLDRIPPIPLDARKVIARRCAFELPPGGVVNLGIGMPEGVAAVAAEERVLRYLTLTAEPGVIGGLPQGGLDFGAALNPAAVLHQNQQFDFYDGGGLDLACLGLAQCDAEGNVNVSRFGKRLAGAGGFINISQNAKSLVFAGTFTADGLEVVVEGDGIRIVTEGRSRKFIAAVEQVTFSGAYAAERGQPVLYVTERCVFRRTKAGMELAEVAPGIDIERDILGQMGFVPIVQDPKPMDPRLFRDAVMGLEPWLLGLSLSERITYDRERNILFSNLEGFQVRTIDDVELVRREYERACQEIGRKVHLIANYDGFEIDPTVSDAYFSAIAYLENRYYETASRYTTSAFLRLKLGASLASRDLAPHVFETKAEAQARNTAQSAPLKSRTELSQPDRPQPPKEPLNA
;
A
#
# COMPACT_ATOMS: atom_id res chain seq x y z
N MET A 1 -2.98 -34.69 -34.01
CA MET A 1 -3.26 -33.87 -32.85
C MET A 1 -4.01 -34.71 -31.85
N GLY A 2 -3.40 -35.03 -30.69
CA GLY A 2 -4.08 -35.79 -29.65
C GLY A 2 -5.26 -34.97 -29.16
N SER A 3 -6.40 -35.60 -28.89
CA SER A 3 -7.58 -35.01 -28.28
C SER A 3 -7.14 -34.24 -27.04
N LEU A 4 -7.30 -32.89 -27.03
CA LEU A 4 -7.15 -32.07 -25.84
C LEU A 4 -8.07 -32.69 -24.77
N LYS A 5 -7.50 -33.19 -23.68
CA LYS A 5 -8.29 -33.74 -22.57
C LYS A 5 -9.12 -32.59 -22.00
N ASN A 6 -10.43 -32.73 -22.00
CA ASN A 6 -11.32 -31.80 -21.32
C ASN A 6 -11.13 -31.95 -19.81
N LYS A 7 -10.74 -30.86 -19.13
CA LYS A 7 -10.48 -30.83 -17.68
C LYS A 7 -11.67 -30.28 -16.89
N ILE A 8 -12.75 -29.91 -17.55
CA ILE A 8 -13.94 -29.38 -16.93
C ILE A 8 -14.71 -30.51 -16.25
N VAL A 9 -14.89 -30.41 -14.95
CA VAL A 9 -15.59 -31.38 -14.09
C VAL A 9 -16.43 -30.66 -13.04
N SER A 10 -17.28 -31.38 -12.34
CA SER A 10 -17.98 -30.88 -11.16
C SER A 10 -17.02 -30.74 -9.95
N ALA A 11 -17.42 -29.94 -8.96
CA ALA A 11 -16.65 -29.80 -7.73
C ALA A 11 -16.49 -31.14 -6.98
N ASP A 12 -17.54 -31.95 -6.93
CA ASP A 12 -17.51 -33.27 -6.27
C ASP A 12 -16.56 -34.25 -6.95
N GLU A 13 -16.54 -34.29 -8.30
CA GLU A 13 -15.59 -35.10 -9.06
C GLU A 13 -14.15 -34.64 -8.85
N ALA A 14 -13.92 -33.32 -8.89
CA ALA A 14 -12.58 -32.76 -8.67
C ALA A 14 -12.04 -33.08 -7.27
N LEU A 15 -12.88 -32.95 -6.24
CA LEU A 15 -12.48 -33.18 -4.84
C LEU A 15 -12.40 -34.66 -4.45
N ALA A 16 -12.90 -35.56 -5.29
CA ALA A 16 -12.79 -36.99 -5.03
C ALA A 16 -11.35 -37.53 -5.04
N ILE A 17 -10.40 -36.78 -5.59
CA ILE A 17 -8.98 -37.17 -5.64
C ILE A 17 -8.25 -36.91 -4.31
N LEU A 18 -8.80 -36.07 -3.40
CA LEU A 18 -8.17 -35.78 -2.14
C LEU A 18 -8.09 -37.01 -1.25
N GLN A 19 -6.94 -37.21 -0.62
CA GLN A 19 -6.67 -38.33 0.28
C GLN A 19 -6.52 -37.86 1.73
N ASP A 20 -6.68 -38.78 2.67
CA ASP A 20 -6.45 -38.52 4.08
C ASP A 20 -5.01 -38.04 4.32
N GLY A 21 -4.86 -36.95 5.06
CA GLY A 21 -3.57 -36.38 5.39
C GLY A 21 -2.94 -35.47 4.34
N ASP A 22 -3.57 -35.28 3.18
CA ASP A 22 -3.06 -34.37 2.14
C ASP A 22 -2.80 -32.96 2.66
N MET A 23 -1.70 -32.35 2.21
CA MET A 23 -1.42 -30.94 2.40
C MET A 23 -2.06 -30.12 1.26
N VAL A 24 -3.00 -29.27 1.61
CA VAL A 24 -3.81 -28.46 0.68
C VAL A 24 -3.37 -26.99 0.75
N ALA A 25 -2.80 -26.48 -0.33
CA ALA A 25 -2.58 -25.04 -0.53
C ALA A 25 -3.89 -24.40 -0.99
N VAL A 26 -4.32 -23.34 -0.30
CA VAL A 26 -5.53 -22.61 -0.63
C VAL A 26 -5.19 -21.16 -0.96
N SER A 27 -5.45 -20.74 -2.20
CA SER A 27 -5.31 -19.36 -2.62
C SER A 27 -6.41 -18.51 -1.99
N GLY A 28 -6.15 -17.21 -1.87
CA GLY A 28 -7.13 -16.24 -1.41
C GLY A 28 -6.52 -15.20 -0.46
N PHE A 29 -7.11 -14.01 -0.50
CA PHE A 29 -6.80 -12.91 0.41
C PHE A 29 -8.13 -12.29 0.87
N VAL A 30 -8.54 -12.48 2.12
CA VAL A 30 -9.90 -12.21 2.59
C VAL A 30 -10.92 -12.99 1.73
N GLY A 31 -11.66 -12.32 0.85
CA GLY A 31 -12.58 -12.94 -0.13
C GLY A 31 -12.05 -12.91 -1.56
N ILE A 32 -10.96 -12.17 -1.82
CA ILE A 32 -10.40 -12.03 -3.16
C ILE A 32 -9.68 -13.31 -3.55
N GLY A 33 -9.97 -13.83 -4.73
CA GLY A 33 -9.32 -15.04 -5.24
C GLY A 33 -9.57 -16.30 -4.40
N THR A 34 -10.50 -16.26 -3.43
CA THR A 34 -10.85 -17.40 -2.58
C THR A 34 -11.73 -18.40 -3.36
N PRO A 35 -11.35 -19.69 -3.45
CA PRO A 35 -12.12 -20.70 -4.20
C PRO A 35 -13.29 -21.24 -3.36
N ASP A 36 -14.30 -20.39 -3.08
CA ASP A 36 -15.39 -20.69 -2.15
C ASP A 36 -16.28 -21.86 -2.57
N GLU A 37 -16.44 -22.10 -3.90
CA GLU A 37 -17.19 -23.28 -4.40
C GLU A 37 -16.50 -24.58 -3.99
N LEU A 38 -15.18 -24.64 -4.18
CA LEU A 38 -14.38 -25.81 -3.82
C LEU A 38 -14.35 -26.02 -2.30
N ILE A 39 -14.18 -24.93 -1.54
CA ILE A 39 -14.19 -25.00 -0.07
C ILE A 39 -15.55 -25.49 0.46
N LEU A 40 -16.65 -24.98 -0.09
CA LEU A 40 -18.00 -25.38 0.27
C LEU A 40 -18.27 -26.85 -0.07
N ALA A 41 -17.87 -27.29 -1.27
CA ALA A 41 -18.04 -28.66 -1.70
C ALA A 41 -17.20 -29.63 -0.83
N LEU A 42 -15.96 -29.27 -0.45
CA LEU A 42 -15.13 -30.06 0.44
C LEU A 42 -15.76 -30.23 1.83
N ALA A 43 -16.30 -29.15 2.40
CA ALA A 43 -17.01 -29.23 3.68
C ALA A 43 -18.23 -30.17 3.60
N ARG A 44 -19.08 -30.01 2.58
CA ARG A 44 -20.27 -30.88 2.35
C ARG A 44 -19.88 -32.33 2.15
N ARG A 45 -18.83 -32.61 1.39
CA ARG A 45 -18.31 -33.97 1.15
C ARG A 45 -17.90 -34.64 2.46
N PHE A 46 -17.19 -33.92 3.33
CA PHE A 46 -16.79 -34.43 4.64
C PHE A 46 -18.00 -34.68 5.56
N GLU A 47 -18.95 -33.74 5.63
CA GLU A 47 -20.18 -33.88 6.40
C GLU A 47 -21.06 -35.04 5.94
N ALA A 48 -20.99 -35.41 4.65
CA ALA A 48 -21.63 -36.58 4.07
C ALA A 48 -20.87 -37.91 4.36
N GLY A 49 -19.77 -37.84 5.13
CA GLY A 49 -18.98 -39.02 5.49
C GLY A 49 -18.12 -39.59 4.36
N GLN A 50 -17.81 -38.80 3.31
CA GLN A 50 -17.03 -39.23 2.15
C GLN A 50 -15.53 -38.89 2.26
N GLY A 51 -15.07 -38.42 3.43
CA GLY A 51 -13.68 -37.98 3.62
C GLY A 51 -13.35 -36.72 2.80
N PRO A 52 -12.08 -36.31 2.71
CA PRO A 52 -10.89 -36.83 3.39
C PRO A 52 -10.81 -36.47 4.88
N HIS A 53 -9.90 -37.10 5.64
CA HIS A 53 -9.66 -36.83 7.04
C HIS A 53 -8.25 -36.25 7.26
N GLY A 54 -8.08 -35.46 8.30
CA GLY A 54 -6.77 -35.03 8.78
C GLY A 54 -5.96 -34.21 7.79
N LEU A 55 -6.59 -33.37 6.99
CA LEU A 55 -5.91 -32.51 6.03
C LEU A 55 -4.95 -31.53 6.70
N GLY A 56 -3.83 -31.23 6.03
CA GLY A 56 -3.04 -30.05 6.26
C GLY A 56 -3.54 -28.89 5.41
N LEU A 57 -3.60 -27.69 5.94
CA LEU A 57 -3.91 -26.48 5.16
C LEU A 57 -2.70 -25.53 5.17
N MET A 58 -2.41 -24.94 4.00
CA MET A 58 -1.41 -23.87 3.84
C MET A 58 -2.03 -22.67 3.14
N PHE A 59 -1.93 -21.48 3.74
CA PHE A 59 -2.41 -20.24 3.14
C PHE A 59 -1.58 -19.03 3.61
N ALA A 60 -1.32 -18.10 2.70
CA ALA A 60 -0.58 -16.88 3.02
C ALA A 60 -1.44 -15.88 3.79
N ALA A 61 -2.62 -15.55 3.30
CA ALA A 61 -3.59 -14.70 3.98
C ALA A 61 -4.82 -15.54 4.40
N ALA A 62 -5.58 -15.09 5.37
CA ALA A 62 -6.75 -15.82 5.85
C ALA A 62 -7.92 -15.75 4.85
N PRO A 63 -8.12 -16.73 3.94
CA PRO A 63 -9.28 -16.76 3.05
C PRO A 63 -10.56 -16.98 3.86
N GLY A 64 -11.20 -15.89 4.29
CA GLY A 64 -12.38 -15.91 5.16
C GLY A 64 -12.97 -14.53 5.40
N ASP A 65 -14.20 -14.48 5.90
CA ASP A 65 -14.96 -13.26 6.18
C ASP A 65 -15.00 -12.86 7.66
N GLY A 66 -14.23 -13.55 8.49
CA GLY A 66 -14.28 -13.37 9.95
C GLY A 66 -15.49 -14.02 10.63
N LYS A 67 -16.32 -14.78 9.91
CA LYS A 67 -17.56 -15.41 10.40
C LYS A 67 -17.72 -16.83 9.88
N GLU A 68 -18.27 -17.01 8.67
CA GLU A 68 -18.73 -18.30 8.16
C GLU A 68 -18.07 -18.70 6.84
N ARG A 69 -17.64 -17.75 5.99
CA ARG A 69 -17.16 -18.02 4.64
C ARG A 69 -15.69 -18.41 4.60
N GLY A 70 -15.28 -18.92 3.43
CA GLY A 70 -13.90 -19.34 3.21
C GLY A 70 -13.52 -20.52 4.10
N LEU A 71 -12.30 -20.54 4.58
CA LEU A 71 -11.76 -21.62 5.40
C LEU A 71 -12.46 -21.80 6.76
N ASN A 72 -13.33 -20.87 7.20
CA ASN A 72 -14.18 -21.10 8.37
C ASN A 72 -15.09 -22.34 8.19
N ARG A 73 -15.44 -22.68 6.94
CA ARG A 73 -16.25 -23.88 6.61
C ARG A 73 -15.51 -25.20 6.85
N LEU A 74 -14.17 -25.16 6.83
CA LEU A 74 -13.34 -26.36 7.03
C LEU A 74 -12.98 -26.60 8.51
N ALA A 75 -13.41 -25.72 9.42
CA ALA A 75 -13.20 -25.89 10.85
C ALA A 75 -14.15 -26.97 11.44
N ILE A 76 -14.06 -28.18 10.89
CA ILE A 76 -14.85 -29.35 11.27
C ILE A 76 -13.92 -30.34 11.96
N PRO A 77 -14.26 -30.86 13.17
CA PRO A 77 -13.44 -31.84 13.86
C PRO A 77 -13.15 -33.08 13.00
N GLY A 78 -11.87 -33.43 12.87
CA GLY A 78 -11.42 -34.58 12.06
C GLY A 78 -11.12 -34.25 10.60
N LEU A 79 -11.62 -33.16 10.03
CA LEU A 79 -11.30 -32.75 8.67
C LEU A 79 -9.88 -32.17 8.57
N VAL A 80 -9.51 -31.28 9.48
CA VAL A 80 -8.20 -30.60 9.49
C VAL A 80 -7.37 -31.09 10.67
N ARG A 81 -6.10 -31.42 10.41
CA ARG A 81 -5.11 -31.81 11.41
C ARG A 81 -4.04 -30.77 11.63
N ARG A 82 -3.66 -30.04 10.60
CA ARG A 82 -2.52 -29.12 10.60
C ARG A 82 -2.83 -27.86 9.81
N VAL A 83 -2.38 -26.71 10.28
CA VAL A 83 -2.51 -25.45 9.53
C VAL A 83 -1.20 -24.66 9.59
N VAL A 84 -0.72 -24.23 8.41
CA VAL A 84 0.38 -23.27 8.25
C VAL A 84 -0.20 -22.01 7.62
N GLY A 85 -0.41 -20.96 8.42
CA GLY A 85 -1.11 -19.74 7.99
C GLY A 85 -0.34 -18.47 8.31
N GLY A 86 -0.42 -17.49 7.40
CA GLY A 86 0.18 -16.18 7.63
C GLY A 86 -0.71 -15.26 8.46
N HIS A 87 -2.02 -15.26 8.22
CA HIS A 87 -3.01 -14.46 8.94
C HIS A 87 -4.16 -15.33 9.44
N TRP A 88 -4.77 -14.98 10.58
CA TRP A 88 -5.77 -15.83 11.24
C TRP A 88 -7.06 -15.11 11.62
N ALA A 89 -7.08 -13.78 11.67
CA ALA A 89 -8.22 -13.01 12.19
C ALA A 89 -9.54 -13.26 11.41
N LEU A 90 -9.44 -13.57 10.11
CA LEU A 90 -10.61 -13.79 9.26
C LEU A 90 -11.07 -15.25 9.18
N VAL A 91 -10.35 -16.15 9.86
CA VAL A 91 -10.69 -17.56 10.00
C VAL A 91 -10.85 -17.95 11.48
N PRO A 92 -11.70 -17.24 12.25
CA PRO A 92 -11.79 -17.41 13.71
C PRO A 92 -12.16 -18.81 14.16
N LYS A 93 -12.87 -19.58 13.35
CA LYS A 93 -13.22 -20.98 13.70
C LYS A 93 -11.97 -21.87 13.68
N LEU A 94 -11.10 -21.75 12.66
CA LEU A 94 -9.81 -22.45 12.64
C LEU A 94 -8.87 -21.93 13.72
N ALA A 95 -8.84 -20.61 13.93
CA ALA A 95 -8.06 -19.98 15.01
C ALA A 95 -8.46 -20.54 16.38
N LYS A 96 -9.76 -20.76 16.63
CA LYS A 96 -10.24 -21.40 17.86
C LYS A 96 -9.74 -22.83 18.00
N MET A 97 -9.79 -23.64 16.93
CA MET A 97 -9.25 -25.01 16.96
C MET A 97 -7.75 -25.02 17.28
N ALA A 98 -6.99 -24.06 16.74
CA ALA A 98 -5.56 -23.90 17.02
C ALA A 98 -5.32 -23.53 18.50
N ILE A 99 -6.04 -22.54 19.05
CA ILE A 99 -5.91 -22.14 20.45
C ILE A 99 -6.30 -23.23 21.42
N ASP A 100 -7.36 -23.99 21.10
CA ASP A 100 -7.83 -25.11 21.91
C ASP A 100 -6.93 -26.36 21.79
N GLY A 101 -5.86 -26.33 20.98
CA GLY A 101 -4.94 -27.44 20.80
C GLY A 101 -5.53 -28.64 20.04
N GLN A 102 -6.57 -28.44 19.25
CA GLN A 102 -7.22 -29.50 18.47
C GLN A 102 -6.48 -29.82 17.16
N ILE A 103 -5.65 -28.88 16.68
CA ILE A 103 -4.85 -29.00 15.46
C ILE A 103 -3.43 -28.50 15.69
N GLU A 104 -2.47 -29.02 14.95
CA GLU A 104 -1.15 -28.42 14.82
C GLU A 104 -1.27 -27.10 14.07
N ALA A 105 -0.67 -26.03 14.58
CA ALA A 105 -0.88 -24.71 14.01
C ALA A 105 0.39 -23.84 14.06
N TYR A 106 0.69 -23.22 12.92
CA TYR A 106 1.81 -22.30 12.74
C TYR A 106 1.31 -20.95 12.25
N ASN A 107 1.87 -19.88 12.79
CA ASN A 107 1.75 -18.55 12.22
C ASN A 107 3.13 -18.12 11.71
N LEU A 108 3.29 -18.06 10.40
CA LEU A 108 4.48 -17.58 9.71
C LEU A 108 4.18 -16.23 9.05
N PRO A 109 5.20 -15.38 8.74
CA PRO A 109 4.95 -14.15 8.01
C PRO A 109 4.32 -14.43 6.65
N LEU A 110 3.31 -13.65 6.26
CA LEU A 110 2.53 -13.87 5.03
C LEU A 110 3.42 -13.93 3.78
N GLY A 111 4.38 -12.98 3.65
CA GLY A 111 5.33 -12.98 2.54
C GLY A 111 6.22 -14.22 2.53
N VAL A 112 6.60 -14.74 3.68
CA VAL A 112 7.37 -16.01 3.78
C VAL A 112 6.54 -17.19 3.28
N VAL A 113 5.26 -17.28 3.65
CA VAL A 113 4.37 -18.34 3.13
C VAL A 113 4.23 -18.23 1.61
N SER A 114 4.09 -17.01 1.11
CA SER A 114 4.03 -16.70 -0.32
C SER A 114 5.31 -17.13 -1.06
N HIS A 115 6.49 -16.86 -0.48
CA HIS A 115 7.78 -17.30 -1.01
C HIS A 115 7.95 -18.83 -0.93
N LEU A 116 7.48 -19.46 0.16
CA LEU A 116 7.58 -20.92 0.31
C LEU A 116 6.91 -21.68 -0.84
N TYR A 117 5.81 -21.20 -1.42
CA TYR A 117 5.24 -21.83 -2.63
C TYR A 117 6.26 -21.86 -3.77
N ARG A 118 7.04 -20.81 -3.98
CA ARG A 118 8.11 -20.78 -4.99
C ARG A 118 9.23 -21.77 -4.66
N GLU A 119 9.65 -21.82 -3.40
CA GLU A 119 10.72 -22.69 -2.95
C GLU A 119 10.31 -24.17 -3.07
N ILE A 120 9.07 -24.50 -2.69
CA ILE A 120 8.50 -25.84 -2.88
C ILE A 120 8.47 -26.21 -4.36
N ALA A 121 8.01 -25.29 -5.22
CA ALA A 121 7.97 -25.50 -6.67
C ALA A 121 9.36 -25.73 -7.27
N ALA A 122 10.38 -25.06 -6.74
CA ALA A 122 11.77 -25.19 -7.20
C ALA A 122 12.53 -26.37 -6.57
N HIS A 123 11.92 -27.12 -5.65
CA HIS A 123 12.55 -28.18 -4.86
C HIS A 123 13.77 -27.70 -4.05
N THR A 124 13.77 -26.43 -3.62
CA THR A 124 14.77 -25.94 -2.67
C THR A 124 14.43 -26.38 -1.25
N PRO A 125 15.40 -26.45 -0.34
CA PRO A 125 15.16 -26.92 1.03
C PRO A 125 14.25 -25.99 1.84
N GLY A 126 14.05 -24.74 1.41
CA GLY A 126 13.20 -23.76 2.07
C GLY A 126 13.57 -22.34 1.71
N HIS A 127 12.89 -21.38 2.32
CA HIS A 127 13.10 -19.96 2.16
C HIS A 127 14.08 -19.44 3.22
N ILE A 128 15.14 -18.75 2.79
CA ILE A 128 16.14 -18.16 3.67
C ILE A 128 15.98 -16.63 3.63
N THR A 129 15.74 -16.03 4.80
CA THR A 129 15.49 -14.58 4.90
C THR A 129 15.80 -14.06 6.31
N LYS A 130 15.97 -12.75 6.47
CA LYS A 130 16.02 -12.09 7.78
C LYS A 130 14.64 -11.74 8.34
N VAL A 131 13.59 -11.90 7.52
CA VAL A 131 12.21 -11.63 7.94
C VAL A 131 11.81 -12.53 9.10
N GLY A 132 11.42 -11.91 10.20
CA GLY A 132 11.01 -12.60 11.42
C GLY A 132 12.09 -12.70 12.50
N LEU A 133 13.35 -12.33 12.23
CA LEU A 133 14.37 -12.28 13.27
C LEU A 133 13.92 -11.43 14.46
N ARG A 134 14.11 -11.96 15.69
CA ARG A 134 13.71 -11.35 16.95
C ARG A 134 12.21 -11.09 17.12
N THR A 135 11.37 -11.71 16.30
CA THR A 135 9.93 -11.77 16.49
C THR A 135 9.52 -13.16 16.99
N PHE A 136 8.23 -13.37 17.26
CA PHE A 136 7.74 -14.67 17.74
C PHE A 136 7.99 -15.84 16.77
N VAL A 137 8.25 -15.57 15.49
CA VAL A 137 8.61 -16.63 14.52
C VAL A 137 10.06 -17.06 14.61
N ASP A 138 10.92 -16.27 15.26
CA ASP A 138 12.30 -16.66 15.55
C ASP A 138 12.31 -17.89 16.47
N PRO A 139 12.99 -19.00 16.09
CA PRO A 139 12.98 -20.23 16.91
C PRO A 139 13.63 -20.05 18.29
N ARG A 140 14.41 -19.00 18.51
CA ARG A 140 14.93 -18.63 19.83
C ARG A 140 13.84 -18.08 20.76
N LEU A 141 12.63 -17.76 20.22
CA LEU A 141 11.44 -17.34 20.96
C LEU A 141 10.36 -18.42 20.86
N GLU A 142 9.46 -18.35 19.86
CA GLU A 142 8.33 -19.28 19.74
C GLU A 142 8.40 -20.15 18.47
N GLY A 143 9.24 -19.80 17.49
CA GLY A 143 9.38 -20.54 16.21
C GLY A 143 8.12 -20.56 15.37
N GLY A 144 7.21 -19.60 15.55
CA GLY A 144 5.94 -19.51 14.86
C GLY A 144 4.90 -20.57 15.25
N LYS A 145 5.14 -21.35 16.30
CA LYS A 145 4.21 -22.38 16.83
C LYS A 145 3.13 -21.71 17.66
N LEU A 146 1.88 -22.11 17.48
CA LEU A 146 0.74 -21.47 18.14
C LEU A 146 0.26 -22.19 19.40
N ASN A 147 0.63 -23.46 19.58
CA ASN A 147 0.19 -24.28 20.70
C ASN A 147 1.14 -25.44 21.00
N ALA A 148 0.92 -26.11 22.13
CA ALA A 148 1.78 -27.17 22.62
C ALA A 148 1.70 -28.49 21.81
N VAL A 149 0.65 -28.73 21.03
CA VAL A 149 0.55 -29.94 20.19
C VAL A 149 1.37 -29.80 18.89
N THR A 150 1.79 -28.60 18.55
CA THR A 150 2.63 -28.29 17.40
C THR A 150 4.10 -28.53 17.74
N GLN A 151 4.64 -29.70 17.35
CA GLN A 151 5.99 -30.13 17.76
C GLN A 151 7.07 -29.86 16.71
N GLU A 152 6.79 -30.10 15.43
CA GLU A 152 7.79 -29.98 14.35
C GLU A 152 8.31 -28.54 14.24
N ASP A 153 9.64 -28.40 14.09
CA ASP A 153 10.27 -27.12 13.82
C ASP A 153 10.25 -26.82 12.31
N LEU A 154 9.47 -25.82 11.91
CA LEU A 154 9.45 -25.31 10.53
C LEU A 154 10.41 -24.15 10.32
N VAL A 155 10.95 -23.56 11.39
CA VAL A 155 11.86 -22.42 11.34
C VAL A 155 13.14 -22.78 12.08
N SER A 156 14.29 -22.49 11.49
CA SER A 156 15.61 -22.66 12.11
C SER A 156 16.49 -21.46 11.85
N VAL A 157 17.49 -21.22 12.73
CA VAL A 157 18.51 -20.20 12.51
C VAL A 157 19.63 -20.81 11.68
N VAL A 158 20.11 -20.10 10.67
CA VAL A 158 21.28 -20.47 9.87
C VAL A 158 22.24 -19.28 9.82
N GLU A 159 23.54 -19.56 9.86
CA GLU A 159 24.59 -18.53 9.76
C GLU A 159 25.11 -18.49 8.33
N LEU A 160 24.95 -17.36 7.65
CA LEU A 160 25.44 -17.14 6.29
C LEU A 160 26.18 -15.81 6.21
N GLY A 161 27.42 -15.83 5.73
CA GLY A 161 28.23 -14.64 5.58
C GLY A 161 28.56 -13.92 6.89
N GLY A 162 28.52 -14.63 8.03
CA GLY A 162 28.74 -14.05 9.37
C GLY A 162 27.51 -13.34 9.96
N GLU A 163 26.35 -13.54 9.38
CA GLU A 163 25.07 -12.99 9.85
C GLU A 163 24.05 -14.10 10.07
N SER A 164 23.19 -13.92 11.08
CA SER A 164 22.08 -14.84 11.36
C SER A 164 20.93 -14.61 10.37
N TRP A 165 20.41 -15.70 9.83
CA TRP A 165 19.24 -15.77 8.95
C TRP A 165 18.24 -16.78 9.51
N LEU A 166 16.98 -16.67 9.11
CA LEU A 166 15.97 -17.69 9.34
C LEU A 166 15.82 -18.55 8.08
N HIS A 167 15.80 -19.86 8.26
CA HIS A 167 15.44 -20.84 7.25
C HIS A 167 14.05 -21.38 7.56
N TYR A 168 13.12 -21.14 6.67
CA TYR A 168 11.75 -21.64 6.72
C TYR A 168 11.68 -22.89 5.84
N LYS A 169 11.47 -24.06 6.46
CA LYS A 169 11.54 -25.37 5.83
C LYS A 169 10.46 -25.55 4.78
N ALA A 170 10.83 -26.00 3.57
CA ALA A 170 9.90 -26.46 2.55
C ALA A 170 9.33 -27.85 2.91
N PHE A 171 8.09 -28.10 2.52
CA PHE A 171 7.40 -29.38 2.66
C PHE A 171 6.47 -29.61 1.45
N PRO A 172 6.17 -30.87 1.08
CA PRO A 172 5.33 -31.15 -0.09
C PRO A 172 3.92 -30.59 0.04
N VAL A 173 3.36 -30.11 -1.07
CA VAL A 173 1.96 -29.73 -1.22
C VAL A 173 1.29 -30.73 -2.16
N ASN A 174 0.26 -31.44 -1.68
CA ASN A 174 -0.43 -32.46 -2.44
C ASN A 174 -1.51 -31.91 -3.35
N ILE A 175 -2.22 -30.87 -2.88
CA ILE A 175 -3.35 -30.26 -3.59
C ILE A 175 -3.19 -28.74 -3.58
N ALA A 176 -3.45 -28.09 -4.71
CA ALA A 176 -3.66 -26.65 -4.77
C ALA A 176 -5.10 -26.36 -5.19
N LEU A 177 -5.83 -25.64 -4.34
CA LEU A 177 -7.13 -25.04 -4.65
C LEU A 177 -6.90 -23.60 -5.06
N ILE A 178 -7.06 -23.30 -6.35
CA ILE A 178 -6.81 -21.98 -6.94
C ILE A 178 -8.06 -21.41 -7.58
N ARG A 179 -8.04 -20.10 -7.89
CA ARG A 179 -9.15 -19.43 -8.53
C ARG A 179 -8.67 -18.50 -9.65
N GLY A 180 -9.47 -18.43 -10.72
CA GLY A 180 -9.29 -17.46 -11.80
C GLY A 180 -10.64 -17.06 -12.39
N THR A 181 -10.63 -16.22 -13.43
CA THR A 181 -11.86 -15.72 -14.06
C THR A 181 -12.34 -16.64 -15.15
N THR A 182 -11.52 -16.90 -16.18
CA THR A 182 -11.88 -17.68 -17.37
C THR A 182 -10.92 -18.82 -17.56
N ALA A 183 -11.46 -20.01 -17.85
CA ALA A 183 -10.64 -21.15 -18.26
C ALA A 183 -11.08 -21.68 -19.62
N ASP A 184 -10.13 -22.25 -20.39
CA ASP A 184 -10.41 -23.09 -21.54
C ASP A 184 -10.44 -24.59 -21.16
N PRO A 185 -10.96 -25.49 -22.01
CA PRO A 185 -10.99 -26.93 -21.73
C PRO A 185 -9.62 -27.57 -21.51
N ALA A 186 -8.52 -26.94 -21.97
CA ALA A 186 -7.16 -27.39 -21.71
C ALA A 186 -6.65 -27.01 -20.32
N GLY A 187 -7.39 -26.16 -19.60
CA GLY A 187 -7.07 -25.69 -18.25
C GLY A 187 -6.19 -24.44 -18.22
N ASN A 188 -6.05 -23.69 -19.32
CA ASN A 188 -5.43 -22.36 -19.29
C ASN A 188 -6.37 -21.39 -18.59
N ILE A 189 -5.85 -20.58 -17.66
CA ILE A 189 -6.66 -19.71 -16.79
C ILE A 189 -6.20 -18.26 -16.91
N THR A 190 -7.17 -17.36 -17.08
CA THR A 190 -6.97 -15.91 -17.01
C THR A 190 -7.63 -15.33 -15.76
N MET A 191 -7.26 -14.09 -15.39
CA MET A 191 -7.70 -13.43 -14.15
C MET A 191 -8.21 -12.01 -14.38
N GLU A 192 -8.79 -11.75 -15.53
CA GLU A 192 -9.16 -10.41 -16.02
C GLU A 192 -10.28 -9.73 -15.22
N ARG A 193 -10.99 -10.46 -14.36
CA ARG A 193 -12.01 -9.91 -13.46
C ARG A 193 -11.64 -10.04 -11.99
N GLU A 194 -10.56 -10.73 -11.69
CA GLU A 194 -10.05 -10.79 -10.32
C GLU A 194 -9.42 -9.44 -9.94
N ALA A 195 -9.59 -9.03 -8.68
CA ALA A 195 -8.93 -7.83 -8.17
C ALA A 195 -7.42 -8.04 -7.92
N LEU A 196 -7.01 -9.30 -7.76
CA LEU A 196 -5.64 -9.71 -7.43
C LEU A 196 -5.28 -11.02 -8.17
N THR A 197 -3.98 -11.22 -8.44
CA THR A 197 -3.45 -12.49 -8.96
C THR A 197 -3.01 -13.45 -7.85
N LEU A 198 -2.62 -12.93 -6.70
CA LEU A 198 -2.20 -13.69 -5.51
C LEU A 198 -1.07 -14.70 -5.78
N ASP A 199 -1.10 -15.84 -5.08
CA ASP A 199 -0.13 -16.92 -5.22
C ASP A 199 -0.59 -18.06 -6.14
N ASN A 200 -1.65 -17.87 -6.94
CA ASN A 200 -2.27 -18.94 -7.73
C ASN A 200 -1.27 -19.72 -8.59
N LEU A 201 -0.37 -19.01 -9.31
CA LEU A 201 0.63 -19.65 -10.15
C LEU A 201 1.67 -20.41 -9.31
N ALA A 202 2.17 -19.81 -8.25
CA ALA A 202 3.20 -20.41 -7.39
C ALA A 202 2.66 -21.65 -6.65
N ALA A 203 1.43 -21.58 -6.12
CA ALA A 203 0.75 -22.69 -5.47
C ALA A 203 0.48 -23.85 -6.44
N ALA A 204 0.05 -23.53 -7.68
CA ALA A 204 -0.13 -24.55 -8.72
C ALA A 204 1.18 -25.26 -9.07
N MET A 205 2.28 -24.50 -9.23
CA MET A 205 3.61 -25.08 -9.47
C MET A 205 4.07 -25.93 -8.29
N ALA A 206 3.86 -25.45 -7.05
CA ALA A 206 4.25 -26.16 -5.84
C ALA A 206 3.56 -27.52 -5.75
N ALA A 207 2.25 -27.57 -5.93
CA ALA A 207 1.49 -28.82 -5.91
C ALA A 207 1.93 -29.75 -7.06
N LYS A 208 2.04 -29.21 -8.28
CA LYS A 208 2.40 -30.02 -9.46
C LYS A 208 3.79 -30.65 -9.34
N ASN A 209 4.76 -29.88 -8.90
CA ASN A 209 6.14 -30.35 -8.74
C ASN A 209 6.30 -31.24 -7.50
N SER A 210 5.40 -31.20 -6.53
CA SER A 210 5.33 -32.17 -5.43
C SER A 210 4.66 -33.51 -5.84
N GLY A 211 4.26 -33.65 -7.10
CA GLY A 211 3.53 -34.85 -7.60
C GLY A 211 2.04 -34.81 -7.29
N GLY A 212 1.52 -33.70 -6.89
CA GLY A 212 0.13 -33.48 -6.51
C GLY A 212 -0.76 -32.98 -7.65
N PHE A 213 -1.95 -32.49 -7.29
CA PHE A 213 -3.00 -32.06 -8.20
C PHE A 213 -3.39 -30.59 -7.99
N VAL A 214 -3.82 -29.93 -9.08
CA VAL A 214 -4.28 -28.55 -9.09
C VAL A 214 -5.74 -28.49 -9.53
N ILE A 215 -6.60 -27.99 -8.66
CA ILE A 215 -8.03 -27.81 -8.90
C ILE A 215 -8.32 -26.31 -8.96
N ALA A 216 -8.82 -25.85 -10.09
CA ALA A 216 -9.11 -24.44 -10.33
C ALA A 216 -10.60 -24.17 -10.38
N GLN A 217 -11.06 -23.22 -9.59
CA GLN A 217 -12.38 -22.64 -9.69
C GLN A 217 -12.38 -21.46 -10.65
N VAL A 218 -13.36 -21.35 -11.56
CA VAL A 218 -13.49 -20.23 -12.50
C VAL A 218 -14.91 -19.71 -12.59
N GLU A 219 -15.06 -18.45 -13.01
CA GLU A 219 -16.37 -17.81 -13.23
C GLU A 219 -17.01 -18.26 -14.54
N ARG A 220 -16.19 -18.53 -15.57
CA ARG A 220 -16.70 -18.85 -16.91
C ARG A 220 -15.71 -19.67 -17.72
N LEU A 221 -16.23 -20.25 -18.82
CA LEU A 221 -15.47 -21.06 -19.74
C LEU A 221 -15.33 -20.36 -21.09
N ALA A 222 -14.20 -20.59 -21.75
CA ALA A 222 -13.91 -20.14 -23.09
C ALA A 222 -13.67 -21.36 -24.00
N GLU A 223 -13.69 -21.16 -25.31
CA GLU A 223 -13.30 -22.20 -26.26
C GLU A 223 -11.80 -22.48 -26.24
N ALA A 224 -11.43 -23.71 -26.56
CA ALA A 224 -10.03 -24.14 -26.59
C ALA A 224 -9.20 -23.27 -27.54
N GLY A 225 -8.09 -22.73 -27.02
CA GLY A 225 -7.16 -21.89 -27.78
C GLY A 225 -7.63 -20.48 -28.07
N SER A 226 -8.75 -20.01 -27.47
CA SER A 226 -9.25 -18.65 -27.65
C SER A 226 -8.62 -17.61 -26.69
N LEU A 227 -7.96 -18.07 -25.60
CA LEU A 227 -7.33 -17.20 -24.63
C LEU A 227 -6.00 -16.67 -25.16
N ALA A 228 -5.78 -15.35 -25.00
CA ALA A 228 -4.52 -14.72 -25.38
C ALA A 228 -3.36 -15.23 -24.50
N PRO A 229 -2.25 -15.74 -25.05
CA PRO A 229 -1.19 -16.36 -24.25
C PRO A 229 -0.58 -15.47 -23.17
N ARG A 230 -0.56 -14.16 -23.36
CA ARG A 230 -0.05 -13.19 -22.37
C ARG A 230 -1.02 -12.91 -21.22
N GLU A 231 -2.30 -13.23 -21.38
CA GLU A 231 -3.33 -13.09 -20.37
C GLU A 231 -3.50 -14.35 -19.52
N VAL A 232 -2.95 -15.49 -19.99
CA VAL A 232 -2.95 -16.74 -19.24
C VAL A 232 -2.01 -16.60 -18.05
N GLN A 233 -2.59 -16.56 -16.85
CA GLN A 233 -1.87 -16.44 -15.57
C GLN A 233 -1.45 -17.80 -15.03
N VAL A 234 -2.28 -18.85 -15.24
CA VAL A 234 -1.93 -20.23 -14.90
C VAL A 234 -2.08 -21.10 -16.16
N PRO A 235 -0.96 -21.60 -16.71
CA PRO A 235 -1.00 -22.43 -17.90
C PRO A 235 -1.63 -23.81 -17.62
N GLY A 236 -2.37 -24.31 -18.60
CA GLY A 236 -3.12 -25.55 -18.48
C GLY A 236 -2.28 -26.78 -18.12
N VAL A 237 -0.99 -26.80 -18.45
CA VAL A 237 -0.08 -27.90 -18.07
C VAL A 237 0.00 -28.12 -16.56
N LEU A 238 -0.25 -27.08 -15.77
CA LEU A 238 -0.26 -27.13 -14.30
C LEU A 238 -1.60 -27.54 -13.72
N VAL A 239 -2.71 -27.37 -14.44
CA VAL A 239 -4.07 -27.57 -13.94
C VAL A 239 -4.57 -28.99 -14.27
N ASP A 240 -5.13 -29.69 -13.32
CA ASP A 240 -5.70 -31.00 -13.50
C ASP A 240 -7.22 -30.99 -13.66
N CYS A 241 -7.92 -30.16 -12.88
CA CYS A 241 -9.37 -29.98 -12.90
C CYS A 241 -9.77 -28.52 -12.97
N VAL A 242 -10.81 -28.22 -13.74
CA VAL A 242 -11.47 -26.91 -13.84
C VAL A 242 -12.92 -27.05 -13.40
N VAL A 243 -13.33 -26.27 -12.44
CA VAL A 243 -14.69 -26.26 -11.87
C VAL A 243 -15.34 -24.91 -12.15
N LEU A 244 -16.49 -24.94 -12.83
CA LEU A 244 -17.33 -23.75 -13.01
C LEU A 244 -18.09 -23.44 -11.72
N SER A 245 -17.89 -22.25 -11.17
CA SER A 245 -18.48 -21.84 -9.92
C SER A 245 -19.90 -21.30 -10.07
N GLN A 246 -20.70 -21.42 -9.01
CA GLN A 246 -21.93 -20.65 -8.89
C GLN A 246 -21.58 -19.17 -8.61
N PRO A 247 -22.36 -18.20 -9.12
CA PRO A 247 -22.05 -16.77 -8.99
C PRO A 247 -21.91 -16.28 -7.54
N GLU A 248 -22.71 -16.82 -6.60
CA GLU A 248 -22.68 -16.48 -5.19
C GLU A 248 -21.38 -16.90 -4.50
N ASN A 249 -20.67 -17.92 -5.04
CA ASN A 249 -19.40 -18.43 -4.56
C ASN A 249 -18.20 -17.89 -5.37
N HIS A 250 -18.46 -16.89 -6.26
CA HIS A 250 -17.41 -16.27 -7.09
C HIS A 250 -17.47 -14.74 -7.08
N ARG A 251 -17.69 -14.16 -5.91
CA ARG A 251 -17.66 -12.70 -5.75
C ARG A 251 -16.21 -12.20 -5.91
N GLN A 252 -16.02 -11.01 -6.46
CA GLN A 252 -14.68 -10.42 -6.62
C GLN A 252 -14.00 -10.18 -5.27
N THR A 253 -14.77 -9.74 -4.27
CA THR A 253 -14.41 -9.68 -2.85
C THR A 253 -15.60 -10.13 -2.01
N TYR A 254 -15.43 -10.29 -0.68
CA TYR A 254 -16.61 -10.56 0.16
C TYR A 254 -17.51 -9.34 0.36
N GLY A 255 -16.99 -8.11 0.24
CA GLY A 255 -17.76 -6.87 0.28
C GLY A 255 -18.49 -6.60 -1.03
N THR A 256 -17.79 -6.74 -2.14
CA THR A 256 -18.23 -6.32 -3.48
C THR A 256 -18.38 -7.52 -4.42
N ALA A 257 -19.53 -7.64 -5.10
CA ALA A 257 -19.73 -8.71 -6.08
C ALA A 257 -18.79 -8.53 -7.28
N TYR A 258 -18.78 -7.33 -7.86
CA TYR A 258 -17.86 -6.93 -8.91
C TYR A 258 -17.76 -5.41 -9.01
N ASN A 259 -16.53 -4.90 -9.19
CA ASN A 259 -16.25 -3.49 -9.45
C ASN A 259 -15.17 -3.39 -10.54
N HIS A 260 -15.50 -2.74 -11.65
CA HIS A 260 -14.58 -2.53 -12.77
C HIS A 260 -13.33 -1.73 -12.38
N ALA A 261 -13.44 -0.87 -11.36
CA ALA A 261 -12.32 -0.04 -10.91
C ALA A 261 -11.23 -0.85 -10.17
N PHE A 262 -11.56 -2.03 -9.63
CA PHE A 262 -10.58 -2.92 -8.97
C PHE A 262 -9.68 -3.65 -9.98
N THR A 263 -10.13 -3.76 -11.24
CA THR A 263 -9.37 -4.41 -12.33
C THR A 263 -8.72 -3.42 -13.27
N GLY A 264 -8.86 -2.11 -13.01
CA GLY A 264 -8.36 -1.05 -13.90
C GLY A 264 -9.13 -0.91 -15.22
N ARG A 265 -10.20 -1.69 -15.46
CA ARG A 265 -11.03 -1.60 -16.68
C ARG A 265 -11.81 -0.30 -16.78
N GLN A 266 -12.15 0.29 -15.65
CA GLN A 266 -12.78 1.60 -15.55
C GLN A 266 -12.09 2.40 -14.47
N ARG A 267 -11.76 3.67 -14.75
CA ARG A 267 -11.25 4.59 -13.73
C ARG A 267 -12.39 5.41 -13.14
N VAL A 268 -12.32 5.61 -11.82
CA VAL A 268 -13.26 6.45 -11.07
C VAL A 268 -12.52 7.68 -10.54
N PRO A 269 -13.19 8.86 -10.48
CA PRO A 269 -12.61 10.04 -9.85
C PRO A 269 -12.30 9.79 -8.37
N LEU A 270 -11.05 10.01 -7.94
CA LEU A 270 -10.64 9.85 -6.54
C LEU A 270 -10.80 11.12 -5.71
N ASP A 271 -11.10 12.25 -6.33
CA ASP A 271 -11.37 13.56 -5.73
C ASP A 271 -12.73 13.65 -5.00
N ARG A 272 -13.57 12.62 -5.14
CA ARG A 272 -14.90 12.52 -4.52
C ARG A 272 -14.91 11.69 -3.23
N ILE A 273 -13.77 11.35 -2.68
CA ILE A 273 -13.69 10.64 -1.39
C ILE A 273 -14.16 11.62 -0.30
N PRO A 274 -15.24 11.30 0.45
CA PRO A 274 -15.71 12.19 1.48
C PRO A 274 -14.66 12.30 2.60
N PRO A 275 -14.44 13.51 3.15
CA PRO A 275 -13.57 13.68 4.29
C PRO A 275 -14.09 12.87 5.49
N ILE A 276 -13.17 12.31 6.28
CA ILE A 276 -13.54 11.66 7.53
C ILE A 276 -13.85 12.70 8.61
N PRO A 277 -14.77 12.41 9.55
CA PRO A 277 -15.10 13.32 10.65
C PRO A 277 -13.85 13.68 11.47
N LEU A 278 -13.83 14.90 12.02
CA LEU A 278 -12.76 15.33 12.93
C LEU A 278 -12.98 14.69 14.31
N ASP A 279 -12.32 13.58 14.52
CA ASP A 279 -12.29 12.81 15.77
C ASP A 279 -10.85 12.33 16.07
N ALA A 280 -10.67 11.54 17.10
CA ALA A 280 -9.38 10.96 17.47
C ALA A 280 -8.71 10.22 16.28
N ARG A 281 -9.50 9.54 15.44
CA ARG A 281 -8.99 8.82 14.26
C ARG A 281 -8.42 9.77 13.21
N LYS A 282 -9.11 10.89 12.94
CA LYS A 282 -8.61 11.89 12.00
C LYS A 282 -7.36 12.60 12.53
N VAL A 283 -7.29 12.89 13.83
CA VAL A 283 -6.09 13.47 14.47
C VAL A 283 -4.88 12.56 14.27
N ILE A 284 -5.02 11.26 14.55
CA ILE A 284 -3.95 10.26 14.34
C ILE A 284 -3.56 10.22 12.86
N ALA A 285 -4.54 10.12 11.95
CA ALA A 285 -4.29 10.05 10.52
C ALA A 285 -3.58 11.29 9.98
N ARG A 286 -3.97 12.48 10.45
CA ARG A 286 -3.35 13.76 10.11
C ARG A 286 -1.90 13.82 10.60
N ARG A 287 -1.64 13.36 11.85
CA ARG A 287 -0.26 13.32 12.35
C ARG A 287 0.62 12.35 11.54
N CYS A 288 0.09 11.17 11.20
CA CYS A 288 0.80 10.23 10.33
C CYS A 288 1.06 10.81 8.93
N ALA A 289 0.15 11.64 8.41
CA ALA A 289 0.28 12.22 7.07
C ALA A 289 1.46 13.20 6.94
N PHE A 290 1.98 13.77 8.03
CA PHE A 290 3.21 14.57 8.00
C PHE A 290 4.47 13.76 7.67
N GLU A 291 4.42 12.43 7.82
CA GLU A 291 5.53 11.53 7.51
C GLU A 291 5.51 11.02 6.05
N LEU A 292 4.48 11.37 5.26
CA LEU A 292 4.35 10.90 3.88
C LEU A 292 5.51 11.41 3.01
N PRO A 293 6.28 10.52 2.35
CA PRO A 293 7.42 10.92 1.52
C PRO A 293 6.94 11.31 0.10
N PRO A 294 7.18 12.54 -0.35
CA PRO A 294 6.88 12.93 -1.73
C PRO A 294 7.64 12.06 -2.74
N GLY A 295 6.92 11.54 -3.75
CA GLY A 295 7.46 10.59 -4.73
C GLY A 295 7.66 9.18 -4.19
N GLY A 296 7.36 8.95 -2.91
CA GLY A 296 7.64 7.67 -2.24
C GLY A 296 6.57 6.60 -2.43
N VAL A 297 6.99 5.37 -2.14
CA VAL A 297 6.13 4.19 -2.12
C VAL A 297 5.68 3.91 -0.69
N VAL A 298 4.36 3.89 -0.46
CA VAL A 298 3.77 3.84 0.87
C VAL A 298 2.83 2.64 1.01
N ASN A 299 2.99 1.90 2.11
CA ASN A 299 2.01 0.88 2.51
C ASN A 299 1.19 1.39 3.70
N LEU A 300 -0.13 1.24 3.62
CA LEU A 300 -1.07 1.55 4.69
C LEU A 300 -1.76 0.28 5.16
N GLY A 301 -1.60 -0.03 6.45
CA GLY A 301 -2.28 -1.15 7.10
C GLY A 301 -3.78 -0.89 7.27
N ILE A 302 -4.51 -1.94 7.62
CA ILE A 302 -5.95 -1.88 7.90
C ILE A 302 -6.27 -1.11 9.17
N GLY A 303 -7.50 -0.60 9.26
CA GLY A 303 -8.04 0.05 10.46
C GLY A 303 -7.61 1.50 10.61
N MET A 304 -6.84 1.81 11.65
CA MET A 304 -6.43 3.20 11.92
C MET A 304 -5.59 3.82 10.77
N PRO A 305 -4.62 3.10 10.16
CA PRO A 305 -3.82 3.62 9.05
C PRO A 305 -4.61 3.94 7.77
N GLU A 306 -5.77 3.31 7.53
CA GLU A 306 -6.64 3.64 6.38
C GLU A 306 -7.03 5.13 6.35
N GLY A 307 -7.14 5.75 7.53
CA GLY A 307 -7.42 7.17 7.66
C GLY A 307 -6.39 8.08 6.99
N VAL A 308 -5.12 7.63 6.88
CA VAL A 308 -4.05 8.39 6.24
C VAL A 308 -4.33 8.61 4.75
N ALA A 309 -4.86 7.58 4.06
CA ALA A 309 -5.26 7.72 2.66
C ALA A 309 -6.42 8.72 2.48
N ALA A 310 -7.39 8.72 3.40
CA ALA A 310 -8.51 9.67 3.38
C ALA A 310 -8.01 11.11 3.61
N VAL A 311 -7.10 11.32 4.57
CA VAL A 311 -6.46 12.62 4.80
C VAL A 311 -5.63 13.05 3.59
N ALA A 312 -4.82 12.16 3.01
CA ALA A 312 -4.03 12.46 1.82
C ALA A 312 -4.91 12.84 0.61
N ALA A 313 -6.11 12.24 0.51
CA ALA A 313 -7.11 12.62 -0.50
C ALA A 313 -7.70 14.01 -0.21
N GLU A 314 -8.11 14.29 1.04
CA GLU A 314 -8.64 15.59 1.49
C GLU A 314 -7.62 16.72 1.23
N GLU A 315 -6.35 16.47 1.57
CA GLU A 315 -5.21 17.38 1.37
C GLU A 315 -4.69 17.39 -0.09
N ARG A 316 -5.27 16.56 -0.98
CA ARG A 316 -4.93 16.40 -2.40
C ARG A 316 -3.47 16.02 -2.68
N VAL A 317 -2.81 15.36 -1.73
CA VAL A 317 -1.42 14.92 -1.84
C VAL A 317 -1.25 13.50 -2.36
N LEU A 318 -2.34 12.74 -2.59
CA LEU A 318 -2.29 11.39 -3.16
C LEU A 318 -1.49 11.30 -4.47
N ARG A 319 -1.52 12.34 -5.28
CA ARG A 319 -0.79 12.41 -6.57
C ARG A 319 0.73 12.37 -6.43
N TYR A 320 1.25 12.66 -5.24
CA TYR A 320 2.68 12.63 -4.94
C TYR A 320 3.12 11.30 -4.33
N LEU A 321 2.23 10.32 -4.23
CA LEU A 321 2.48 9.07 -3.54
C LEU A 321 2.14 7.88 -4.45
N THR A 322 2.87 6.79 -4.27
CA THR A 322 2.48 5.49 -4.79
C THR A 322 2.00 4.63 -3.62
N LEU A 323 0.68 4.58 -3.42
CA LEU A 323 0.12 3.67 -2.42
C LEU A 323 0.21 2.23 -2.91
N THR A 324 0.40 1.30 -1.98
CA THR A 324 0.47 -0.12 -2.29
C THR A 324 -0.39 -0.93 -1.32
N ALA A 325 -0.86 -2.09 -1.77
CA ALA A 325 -1.47 -3.08 -0.91
C ALA A 325 -0.68 -4.40 -0.99
N GLU A 326 -0.46 -5.02 0.16
CA GLU A 326 0.45 -6.17 0.32
C GLU A 326 0.18 -7.36 -0.62
N PRO A 327 -1.08 -7.67 -1.04
CA PRO A 327 -1.31 -8.83 -1.89
C PRO A 327 -1.01 -8.62 -3.39
N GLY A 328 -0.38 -7.49 -3.77
CA GLY A 328 0.13 -7.29 -5.13
C GLY A 328 -0.27 -5.98 -5.82
N VAL A 329 -0.99 -5.07 -5.16
CA VAL A 329 -1.43 -3.81 -5.78
C VAL A 329 -0.35 -2.76 -5.69
N ILE A 330 -0.08 -2.11 -6.84
CA ILE A 330 0.74 -0.90 -6.95
C ILE A 330 -0.14 0.24 -7.48
N GLY A 331 -0.14 1.37 -6.78
CA GLY A 331 -0.93 2.55 -7.11
C GLY A 331 -2.41 2.41 -6.78
N GLY A 332 -3.16 3.46 -7.07
CA GLY A 332 -4.59 3.52 -6.77
C GLY A 332 -4.87 3.79 -5.29
N LEU A 333 -6.13 3.61 -4.90
CA LEU A 333 -6.60 3.81 -3.54
C LEU A 333 -6.96 2.46 -2.91
N PRO A 334 -6.18 1.95 -1.94
CA PRO A 334 -6.49 0.72 -1.21
C PRO A 334 -7.85 0.79 -0.52
N GLN A 335 -8.55 -0.33 -0.52
CA GLN A 335 -9.88 -0.48 0.08
C GLN A 335 -9.78 -1.17 1.43
N GLY A 336 -10.76 -0.92 2.30
CA GLY A 336 -10.84 -1.49 3.66
C GLY A 336 -11.96 -2.50 3.83
N GLY A 337 -12.09 -3.02 5.06
CA GLY A 337 -13.15 -3.98 5.42
C GLY A 337 -13.05 -5.29 4.64
N LEU A 338 -14.18 -5.76 4.09
CA LEU A 338 -14.24 -7.01 3.29
C LEU A 338 -13.76 -6.84 1.84
N ASP A 339 -13.38 -5.62 1.43
CA ASP A 339 -12.72 -5.31 0.16
C ASP A 339 -11.20 -5.14 0.34
N PHE A 340 -10.67 -5.30 1.56
CA PHE A 340 -9.25 -5.14 1.86
C PHE A 340 -8.37 -6.02 0.96
N GLY A 341 -7.34 -5.42 0.39
CA GLY A 341 -6.43 -5.99 -0.61
C GLY A 341 -6.71 -5.49 -2.03
N ALA A 342 -7.96 -5.13 -2.35
CA ALA A 342 -8.27 -4.45 -3.61
C ALA A 342 -7.94 -2.96 -3.54
N ALA A 343 -7.82 -2.32 -4.71
CA ALA A 343 -7.72 -0.86 -4.80
C ALA A 343 -8.56 -0.32 -5.95
N LEU A 344 -9.09 0.91 -5.76
CA LEU A 344 -9.66 1.67 -6.87
C LEU A 344 -8.54 2.20 -7.76
N ASN A 345 -8.67 2.03 -9.06
CA ASN A 345 -7.72 2.51 -10.07
C ASN A 345 -6.27 2.01 -9.86
N PRO A 346 -5.99 0.73 -9.63
CA PRO A 346 -4.62 0.26 -9.53
C PRO A 346 -3.82 0.62 -10.79
N ALA A 347 -2.54 0.92 -10.63
CA ALA A 347 -1.62 1.12 -11.74
C ALA A 347 -1.07 -0.21 -12.26
N ALA A 348 -0.85 -1.16 -11.36
CA ALA A 348 -0.44 -2.53 -11.68
C ALA A 348 -0.92 -3.51 -10.60
N VAL A 349 -1.04 -4.79 -10.98
CA VAL A 349 -1.29 -5.91 -10.07
C VAL A 349 -0.20 -6.95 -10.30
N LEU A 350 0.59 -7.22 -9.27
CA LEU A 350 1.67 -8.20 -9.26
C LEU A 350 1.21 -9.51 -8.63
N HIS A 351 1.95 -10.59 -8.83
CA HIS A 351 1.82 -11.77 -7.97
C HIS A 351 2.24 -11.43 -6.53
N GLN A 352 1.59 -12.03 -5.55
CA GLN A 352 1.81 -11.71 -4.14
C GLN A 352 3.27 -11.92 -3.71
N ASN A 353 3.91 -12.99 -4.14
CA ASN A 353 5.33 -13.24 -3.86
C ASN A 353 6.26 -12.18 -4.46
N GLN A 354 5.97 -11.65 -5.66
CA GLN A 354 6.74 -10.56 -6.28
C GLN A 354 6.56 -9.24 -5.52
N GLN A 355 5.35 -8.98 -5.01
CA GLN A 355 5.12 -7.82 -4.15
C GLN A 355 5.95 -7.91 -2.87
N PHE A 356 6.05 -9.11 -2.26
CA PHE A 356 6.88 -9.31 -1.09
C PHE A 356 8.38 -9.33 -1.40
N ASP A 357 8.81 -9.78 -2.59
CA ASP A 357 10.21 -9.59 -3.05
C ASP A 357 10.56 -8.08 -3.04
N PHE A 358 9.64 -7.24 -3.54
CA PHE A 358 9.83 -5.78 -3.55
C PHE A 358 9.85 -5.19 -2.13
N TYR A 359 8.94 -5.61 -1.25
CA TYR A 359 8.87 -5.13 0.13
C TYR A 359 10.07 -5.57 0.96
N ASP A 360 10.41 -6.86 0.92
CA ASP A 360 11.51 -7.45 1.68
C ASP A 360 12.87 -6.91 1.21
N GLY A 361 12.98 -6.51 -0.06
CA GLY A 361 14.12 -5.80 -0.63
C GLY A 361 14.25 -4.32 -0.25
N GLY A 362 13.34 -3.76 0.58
CA GLY A 362 13.37 -2.36 1.03
C GLY A 362 12.69 -1.38 0.06
N GLY A 363 11.73 -1.85 -0.75
CA GLY A 363 11.01 -1.04 -1.72
C GLY A 363 10.01 -0.04 -1.12
N LEU A 364 9.67 -0.18 0.17
CA LEU A 364 8.78 0.75 0.87
C LEU A 364 9.57 1.91 1.49
N ASP A 365 9.22 3.15 1.12
CA ASP A 365 9.78 4.34 1.74
C ASP A 365 9.15 4.60 3.11
N LEU A 366 7.84 4.34 3.24
CA LEU A 366 7.09 4.44 4.48
C LEU A 366 6.08 3.30 4.61
N ALA A 367 5.97 2.74 5.80
CA ALA A 367 4.80 1.95 6.18
C ALA A 367 4.10 2.57 7.38
N CYS A 368 2.77 2.69 7.30
CA CYS A 368 1.92 3.09 8.41
C CYS A 368 1.06 1.90 8.82
N LEU A 369 1.27 1.36 10.03
CA LEU A 369 0.69 0.11 10.49
C LEU A 369 -0.08 0.30 11.80
N GLY A 370 -1.01 -0.62 12.09
CA GLY A 370 -1.78 -0.60 13.33
C GLY A 370 -0.94 -0.83 14.58
N LEU A 371 -1.38 -0.23 15.70
CA LEU A 371 -0.79 -0.39 17.03
C LEU A 371 -1.82 -1.00 17.97
N ALA A 372 -1.56 -2.18 18.53
CA ALA A 372 -2.44 -2.80 19.50
C ALA A 372 -1.80 -2.92 20.91
N GLN A 373 -0.57 -3.39 21.03
CA GLN A 373 0.23 -3.32 22.26
C GLN A 373 1.65 -2.84 21.92
N CYS A 374 2.25 -2.09 22.83
CA CYS A 374 3.63 -1.62 22.74
C CYS A 374 4.29 -1.68 24.12
N ASP A 375 5.59 -1.99 24.20
CA ASP A 375 6.37 -2.01 25.43
C ASP A 375 7.53 -1.01 25.46
N ALA A 376 8.29 -1.01 26.55
CA ALA A 376 9.41 -0.10 26.80
C ALA A 376 10.54 -0.22 25.76
N GLU A 377 10.71 -1.38 25.15
CA GLU A 377 11.70 -1.61 24.10
C GLU A 377 11.20 -1.14 22.71
N GLY A 378 9.94 -0.72 22.63
CA GLY A 378 9.27 -0.37 21.40
C GLY A 378 8.84 -1.59 20.58
N ASN A 379 8.78 -2.76 21.20
CA ASN A 379 8.18 -3.93 20.56
C ASN A 379 6.68 -3.70 20.35
N VAL A 380 6.14 -4.24 19.27
CA VAL A 380 4.71 -4.17 18.97
C VAL A 380 4.13 -5.56 18.83
N ASN A 381 2.95 -5.76 19.41
CA ASN A 381 2.11 -6.93 19.22
C ASN A 381 0.83 -6.55 18.48
N VAL A 382 0.54 -7.29 17.40
CA VAL A 382 -0.73 -7.26 16.68
C VAL A 382 -1.27 -8.66 16.40
N SER A 383 -0.53 -9.71 16.78
CA SER A 383 -0.76 -11.08 16.33
C SER A 383 -1.54 -11.95 17.32
N ARG A 384 -1.40 -11.72 18.64
CA ARG A 384 -2.05 -12.55 19.68
C ARG A 384 -2.40 -11.74 20.91
N PHE A 385 -3.61 -11.90 21.43
CA PHE A 385 -4.13 -11.23 22.62
C PHE A 385 -4.89 -12.26 23.48
N GLY A 386 -4.25 -12.81 24.49
CA GLY A 386 -4.80 -13.89 25.28
C GLY A 386 -5.29 -15.06 24.41
N LYS A 387 -6.62 -15.25 24.32
CA LYS A 387 -7.26 -16.27 23.49
C LYS A 387 -7.64 -15.79 22.07
N ARG A 388 -7.37 -14.55 21.74
CA ARG A 388 -7.63 -14.02 20.39
C ARG A 388 -6.37 -14.15 19.53
N LEU A 389 -6.45 -14.91 18.47
CA LEU A 389 -5.40 -15.09 17.48
C LEU A 389 -5.76 -14.28 16.22
N ALA A 390 -4.99 -13.24 15.94
CA ALA A 390 -5.10 -12.46 14.71
C ALA A 390 -4.09 -12.93 13.64
N GLY A 391 -2.91 -13.36 14.08
CA GLY A 391 -1.78 -13.69 13.21
C GLY A 391 -1.07 -12.46 12.68
N ALA A 392 0.16 -12.66 12.20
CA ALA A 392 1.03 -11.57 11.76
C ALA A 392 0.60 -10.98 10.41
N GLY A 393 0.05 -11.79 9.50
CA GLY A 393 -0.16 -11.34 8.13
C GLY A 393 1.16 -10.86 7.50
N GLY A 394 1.09 -9.79 6.72
CA GLY A 394 2.27 -9.12 6.15
C GLY A 394 3.00 -8.18 7.10
N PHE A 395 2.51 -8.02 8.34
CA PHE A 395 3.03 -7.03 9.28
C PHE A 395 4.54 -7.17 9.53
N ILE A 396 5.05 -8.41 9.72
CA ILE A 396 6.49 -8.64 9.97
C ILE A 396 7.32 -8.26 8.74
N ASN A 397 6.94 -8.70 7.54
CA ASN A 397 7.63 -8.36 6.30
C ASN A 397 7.71 -6.84 6.10
N ILE A 398 6.56 -6.18 6.22
CA ILE A 398 6.40 -4.74 5.97
C ILE A 398 7.14 -3.92 7.03
N SER A 399 6.88 -4.18 8.32
CA SER A 399 7.45 -3.39 9.41
C SER A 399 8.96 -3.55 9.52
N GLN A 400 9.47 -4.75 9.26
CA GLN A 400 10.91 -5.01 9.36
C GLN A 400 11.70 -4.36 8.22
N ASN A 401 11.12 -4.21 7.02
CA ASN A 401 11.86 -3.85 5.80
C ASN A 401 11.51 -2.46 5.23
N ALA A 402 10.47 -1.79 5.70
CA ALA A 402 10.21 -0.39 5.31
C ALA A 402 11.36 0.52 5.77
N LYS A 403 11.73 1.52 4.95
CA LYS A 403 12.80 2.48 5.29
C LYS A 403 12.44 3.34 6.50
N SER A 404 11.16 3.70 6.65
CA SER A 404 10.61 4.36 7.84
C SER A 404 9.27 3.75 8.23
N LEU A 405 8.92 3.84 9.50
CA LEU A 405 7.77 3.16 10.06
C LEU A 405 6.99 4.06 11.01
N VAL A 406 5.67 4.08 10.85
CA VAL A 406 4.73 4.73 11.77
C VAL A 406 3.73 3.70 12.26
N PHE A 407 3.68 3.48 13.57
CA PHE A 407 2.60 2.76 14.21
C PHE A 407 1.50 3.72 14.62
N ALA A 408 0.26 3.46 14.22
CA ALA A 408 -0.91 4.31 14.43
C ALA A 408 -1.99 3.62 15.23
N GLY A 409 -2.44 4.22 16.30
CA GLY A 409 -3.51 3.68 17.13
C GLY A 409 -3.93 4.62 18.23
N THR A 410 -5.13 4.43 18.81
CA THR A 410 -5.50 5.15 20.03
C THR A 410 -4.59 4.75 21.19
N PHE A 411 -4.39 5.64 22.14
CA PHE A 411 -3.50 5.39 23.30
C PHE A 411 -4.01 4.26 24.19
N THR A 412 -5.32 4.26 24.47
CA THR A 412 -6.04 3.17 25.13
C THR A 412 -7.17 2.67 24.24
N ALA A 413 -7.82 1.58 24.62
CA ALA A 413 -8.94 0.97 23.90
C ALA A 413 -10.12 0.64 24.82
N ASP A 414 -11.21 0.13 24.24
CA ASP A 414 -12.42 -0.33 24.94
C ASP A 414 -13.13 0.77 25.75
N GLY A 415 -13.69 1.72 25.01
CA GLY A 415 -14.51 2.78 25.58
C GLY A 415 -13.79 4.13 25.73
N LEU A 416 -12.66 4.32 25.03
CA LEU A 416 -12.02 5.63 24.95
C LEU A 416 -12.94 6.62 24.21
N GLU A 417 -13.23 7.75 24.86
CA GLU A 417 -13.97 8.87 24.29
C GLU A 417 -13.11 10.13 24.37
N VAL A 418 -12.88 10.74 23.21
CA VAL A 418 -12.07 11.94 23.04
C VAL A 418 -12.86 12.97 22.28
N VAL A 419 -12.84 14.20 22.75
CA VAL A 419 -13.40 15.38 22.05
C VAL A 419 -12.25 16.25 21.54
N VAL A 420 -12.33 16.59 20.26
CA VAL A 420 -11.44 17.60 19.65
C VAL A 420 -12.08 18.96 19.86
N GLU A 421 -11.40 19.87 20.56
CA GLU A 421 -11.92 21.20 20.88
C GLU A 421 -10.80 22.24 20.86
N GLY A 422 -11.07 23.38 20.25
CA GLY A 422 -10.05 24.42 20.06
C GLY A 422 -8.88 23.92 19.19
N ASP A 423 -7.66 24.10 19.67
CA ASP A 423 -6.44 23.62 19.00
C ASP A 423 -5.86 22.37 19.71
N GLY A 424 -6.69 21.55 20.37
CA GLY A 424 -6.27 20.39 21.13
C GLY A 424 -7.36 19.34 21.32
N ILE A 425 -7.18 18.51 22.35
CA ILE A 425 -8.13 17.44 22.70
C ILE A 425 -8.41 17.43 24.21
N ARG A 426 -9.57 16.85 24.54
CA ARG A 426 -9.91 16.50 25.93
C ARG A 426 -10.39 15.05 25.98
N ILE A 427 -9.85 14.29 26.94
CA ILE A 427 -10.31 12.93 27.23
C ILE A 427 -11.58 13.05 28.09
N VAL A 428 -12.69 12.52 27.57
CA VAL A 428 -13.97 12.46 28.26
C VAL A 428 -14.05 11.19 29.10
N THR A 429 -13.70 10.06 28.49
CA THR A 429 -13.68 8.74 29.14
C THR A 429 -12.40 8.03 28.74
N GLU A 430 -11.62 7.57 29.70
CA GLU A 430 -10.43 6.77 29.43
C GLU A 430 -10.81 5.34 29.03
N GLY A 431 -10.06 4.77 28.08
CA GLY A 431 -10.23 3.39 27.64
C GLY A 431 -9.81 2.40 28.74
N ARG A 432 -10.55 1.31 28.86
CA ARG A 432 -10.29 0.26 29.88
C ARG A 432 -9.05 -0.57 29.61
N SER A 433 -8.66 -0.69 28.33
CA SER A 433 -7.54 -1.52 27.89
C SER A 433 -6.32 -0.65 27.58
N ARG A 434 -5.25 -0.84 28.37
CA ARG A 434 -3.95 -0.20 28.14
C ARG A 434 -3.25 -0.86 26.96
N LYS A 435 -2.66 -0.06 26.08
CA LYS A 435 -1.86 -0.54 24.94
C LYS A 435 -0.36 -0.40 25.16
N PHE A 436 0.07 0.60 25.93
CA PHE A 436 1.45 0.78 26.35
C PHE A 436 1.66 0.03 27.66
N ILE A 437 2.20 -1.18 27.58
CA ILE A 437 2.28 -2.15 28.70
C ILE A 437 3.74 -2.52 29.00
N ALA A 438 3.99 -3.11 30.16
CA ALA A 438 5.35 -3.43 30.61
C ALA A 438 6.10 -4.38 29.65
N ALA A 439 5.40 -5.37 29.09
CA ALA A 439 5.91 -6.26 28.07
C ALA A 439 4.74 -6.70 27.17
N VAL A 440 4.95 -6.74 25.85
CA VAL A 440 3.95 -7.24 24.89
C VAL A 440 3.73 -8.74 25.07
N GLU A 441 2.50 -9.22 24.84
CA GLU A 441 2.18 -10.65 24.96
C GLU A 441 2.91 -11.50 23.91
N GLN A 442 3.14 -10.93 22.73
CA GLN A 442 3.87 -11.59 21.65
C GLN A 442 4.61 -10.53 20.84
N VAL A 443 5.87 -10.76 20.49
CA VAL A 443 6.66 -9.81 19.70
C VAL A 443 6.37 -10.01 18.20
N THR A 444 5.52 -9.15 17.63
CA THR A 444 5.28 -9.12 16.17
C THR A 444 6.27 -8.19 15.45
N PHE A 445 6.73 -7.14 16.14
CA PHE A 445 7.81 -6.25 15.69
C PHE A 445 8.79 -6.03 16.83
N SER A 446 10.09 -6.10 16.54
CA SER A 446 11.15 -5.86 17.52
C SER A 446 11.71 -4.44 17.39
N GLY A 447 11.41 -3.60 18.42
CA GLY A 447 11.94 -2.23 18.49
C GLY A 447 13.45 -2.19 18.69
N ALA A 448 14.02 -3.16 19.39
CA ALA A 448 15.47 -3.28 19.56
C ALA A 448 16.16 -3.58 18.23
N TYR A 449 15.62 -4.50 17.43
CA TYR A 449 16.17 -4.84 16.11
C TYR A 449 16.08 -3.66 15.13
N ALA A 450 14.98 -2.91 15.15
CA ALA A 450 14.84 -1.69 14.37
C ALA A 450 15.89 -0.63 14.75
N ALA A 451 16.12 -0.42 16.05
CA ALA A 451 17.10 0.54 16.56
C ALA A 451 18.56 0.16 16.19
N GLU A 452 18.90 -1.13 16.21
CA GLU A 452 20.21 -1.61 15.74
C GLU A 452 20.43 -1.32 14.26
N ARG A 453 19.39 -1.48 13.43
CA ARG A 453 19.42 -1.21 11.99
C ARG A 453 19.33 0.28 11.64
N GLY A 454 19.08 1.14 12.63
CA GLY A 454 18.87 2.57 12.43
C GLY A 454 17.57 2.92 11.72
N GLN A 455 16.55 2.04 11.76
CA GLN A 455 15.24 2.28 11.16
C GLN A 455 14.49 3.33 11.98
N PRO A 456 14.03 4.44 11.39
CA PRO A 456 13.18 5.42 12.06
C PRO A 456 11.81 4.82 12.37
N VAL A 457 11.37 4.93 13.63
CA VAL A 457 10.07 4.41 14.07
C VAL A 457 9.36 5.44 14.95
N LEU A 458 8.11 5.76 14.58
CA LEU A 458 7.19 6.58 15.36
C LEU A 458 5.98 5.77 15.82
N TYR A 459 5.44 6.14 16.98
CA TYR A 459 4.21 5.59 17.54
C TYR A 459 3.26 6.76 17.76
N VAL A 460 2.25 6.87 16.91
CA VAL A 460 1.33 8.01 16.84
C VAL A 460 0.00 7.64 17.47
N THR A 461 -0.41 8.42 18.45
CA THR A 461 -1.72 8.34 19.08
C THR A 461 -2.48 9.68 18.97
N GLU A 462 -3.72 9.71 19.42
CA GLU A 462 -4.50 10.95 19.44
C GLU A 462 -3.93 11.99 20.42
N ARG A 463 -3.19 11.56 21.45
CA ARG A 463 -2.73 12.43 22.56
C ARG A 463 -1.22 12.68 22.58
N CYS A 464 -0.42 11.81 21.97
CA CYS A 464 1.04 11.95 21.97
C CYS A 464 1.68 11.14 20.86
N VAL A 465 2.96 11.45 20.57
CA VAL A 465 3.82 10.71 19.67
C VAL A 465 5.06 10.25 20.43
N PHE A 466 5.39 8.97 20.32
CA PHE A 466 6.69 8.45 20.77
C PHE A 466 7.60 8.18 19.57
N ARG A 467 8.90 8.27 19.81
CA ARG A 467 9.95 7.91 18.87
C ARG A 467 10.83 6.81 19.47
N ARG A 468 11.16 5.80 18.69
CA ARG A 468 12.13 4.79 19.09
C ARG A 468 13.54 5.34 18.88
N THR A 469 14.30 5.45 19.94
CA THR A 469 15.71 5.87 19.94
C THR A 469 16.61 4.72 20.39
N LYS A 470 17.93 4.85 20.21
CA LYS A 470 18.87 3.83 20.75
C LYS A 470 18.74 3.68 22.27
N ALA A 471 18.35 4.72 22.99
CA ALA A 471 18.21 4.73 24.43
C ALA A 471 16.86 4.15 24.94
N GLY A 472 15.85 4.06 24.09
CA GLY A 472 14.50 3.59 24.46
C GLY A 472 13.38 4.34 23.76
N MET A 473 12.19 4.24 24.31
CA MET A 473 11.01 4.99 23.87
C MET A 473 11.07 6.41 24.41
N GLU A 474 11.06 7.40 23.53
CA GLU A 474 11.08 8.83 23.86
C GLU A 474 9.71 9.46 23.56
N LEU A 475 9.15 10.20 24.52
CA LEU A 475 7.97 11.03 24.30
C LEU A 475 8.38 12.28 23.51
N ALA A 476 8.03 12.32 22.23
CA ALA A 476 8.46 13.36 21.31
C ALA A 476 7.47 14.52 21.20
N GLU A 477 6.17 14.22 21.22
CA GLU A 477 5.12 15.22 21.07
C GLU A 477 3.94 14.94 22.01
N VAL A 478 3.26 16.01 22.45
CA VAL A 478 2.06 15.94 23.31
C VAL A 478 0.97 16.86 22.74
N ALA A 479 -0.26 16.37 22.67
CA ALA A 479 -1.40 17.14 22.23
C ALA A 479 -1.75 18.25 23.24
N PRO A 480 -2.09 19.46 22.79
CA PRO A 480 -2.62 20.48 23.68
C PRO A 480 -3.86 20.00 24.43
N GLY A 481 -3.94 20.29 25.73
CA GLY A 481 -5.00 19.85 26.63
C GLY A 481 -4.70 18.55 27.38
N ILE A 482 -3.60 17.88 27.10
CA ILE A 482 -3.15 16.63 27.74
C ILE A 482 -2.16 16.92 28.89
N ASP A 483 -2.42 16.33 30.05
CA ASP A 483 -1.52 16.31 31.19
C ASP A 483 -0.62 15.06 31.12
N ILE A 484 0.70 15.27 31.07
CA ILE A 484 1.69 14.20 30.86
C ILE A 484 1.61 13.15 31.97
N GLU A 485 1.54 13.58 33.24
CA GLU A 485 1.55 12.66 34.38
C GLU A 485 0.26 11.82 34.45
N ARG A 486 -0.90 12.47 34.31
CA ARG A 486 -2.22 11.84 34.44
C ARG A 486 -2.59 11.02 33.20
N ASP A 487 -2.47 11.66 32.00
CA ASP A 487 -3.09 11.15 30.77
C ASP A 487 -2.12 10.29 29.94
N ILE A 488 -0.81 10.38 30.20
CA ILE A 488 0.20 9.57 29.52
C ILE A 488 0.85 8.61 30.51
N LEU A 489 1.66 9.08 31.46
CA LEU A 489 2.44 8.22 32.34
C LEU A 489 1.56 7.36 33.25
N GLY A 490 0.46 7.92 33.77
CA GLY A 490 -0.53 7.20 34.58
C GLY A 490 -1.28 6.08 33.83
N GLN A 491 -1.27 6.10 32.49
CA GLN A 491 -1.94 5.12 31.62
C GLN A 491 -0.98 4.12 30.97
N MET A 492 0.33 4.20 31.26
CA MET A 492 1.36 3.31 30.74
C MET A 492 1.82 2.28 31.75
N GLY A 493 2.35 1.16 31.26
CA GLY A 493 3.01 0.11 32.05
C GLY A 493 4.53 0.31 32.21
N PHE A 494 5.09 1.38 31.63
CA PHE A 494 6.51 1.71 31.72
C PHE A 494 6.70 3.24 31.66
N VAL A 495 7.89 3.70 32.03
CA VAL A 495 8.25 5.13 31.97
C VAL A 495 9.09 5.38 30.72
N PRO A 496 8.62 6.18 29.77
CA PRO A 496 9.41 6.57 28.60
C PRO A 496 10.46 7.64 28.96
N ILE A 497 11.36 7.93 28.04
CA ILE A 497 12.24 9.08 28.14
C ILE A 497 11.41 10.34 27.88
N VAL A 498 11.39 11.28 28.84
CA VAL A 498 10.68 12.55 28.73
C VAL A 498 11.70 13.68 28.78
N GLN A 499 12.00 14.26 27.61
CA GLN A 499 12.97 15.35 27.47
C GLN A 499 12.35 16.42 26.58
N ASP A 500 11.70 17.41 27.18
CA ASP A 500 11.10 18.57 26.53
C ASP A 500 10.25 18.22 25.29
N PRO A 501 9.16 17.42 25.45
CA PRO A 501 8.31 17.02 24.35
C PRO A 501 7.65 18.24 23.72
N LYS A 502 7.62 18.29 22.38
CA LYS A 502 7.02 19.40 21.64
C LYS A 502 5.49 19.30 21.67
N PRO A 503 4.77 20.44 21.57
CA PRO A 503 3.35 20.36 21.32
C PRO A 503 3.09 19.79 19.92
N MET A 504 2.05 18.96 19.79
CA MET A 504 1.56 18.52 18.49
C MET A 504 1.05 19.73 17.69
N ASP A 505 1.22 19.68 16.36
CA ASP A 505 0.84 20.76 15.45
C ASP A 505 -0.66 21.12 15.59
N PRO A 506 -1.05 22.38 15.84
CA PRO A 506 -2.44 22.77 16.06
C PRO A 506 -3.35 22.52 14.84
N ARG A 507 -2.78 22.41 13.61
CA ARG A 507 -3.54 22.07 12.41
C ARG A 507 -4.21 20.70 12.48
N LEU A 508 -3.69 19.78 13.28
CA LEU A 508 -4.26 18.45 13.50
C LEU A 508 -5.68 18.49 14.07
N PHE A 509 -5.99 19.52 14.86
CA PHE A 509 -7.20 19.63 15.67
C PHE A 509 -8.27 20.57 15.08
N ARG A 510 -8.00 21.23 13.95
CA ARG A 510 -8.92 22.17 13.30
C ARG A 510 -9.73 21.48 12.20
N ASP A 511 -10.97 21.92 11.99
CA ASP A 511 -11.82 21.34 10.93
C ASP A 511 -11.43 21.77 9.51
N ALA A 512 -10.48 22.69 9.36
CA ALA A 512 -9.91 23.11 8.08
C ALA A 512 -8.87 22.11 7.57
N VAL A 513 -8.60 22.11 6.25
CA VAL A 513 -7.46 21.41 5.66
C VAL A 513 -6.15 21.92 6.25
N MET A 514 -5.16 21.04 6.43
CA MET A 514 -3.88 21.39 7.08
C MET A 514 -2.93 22.16 6.18
N GLY A 515 -3.14 22.15 4.85
CA GLY A 515 -2.16 22.65 3.90
C GLY A 515 -0.93 21.74 3.83
N LEU A 516 -1.16 20.45 3.72
CA LEU A 516 -0.10 19.44 3.77
C LEU A 516 0.84 19.49 2.56
N GLU A 517 0.35 19.95 1.40
CA GLU A 517 1.13 19.97 0.17
C GLU A 517 2.41 20.84 0.27
N PRO A 518 2.38 22.11 0.73
CA PRO A 518 3.60 22.89 0.94
C PRO A 518 4.55 22.27 1.95
N TRP A 519 4.01 21.64 2.97
CA TRP A 519 4.79 20.93 3.99
C TRP A 519 5.55 19.74 3.39
N LEU A 520 4.88 18.87 2.64
CA LEU A 520 5.47 17.68 2.04
C LEU A 520 6.51 18.01 0.98
N LEU A 521 6.28 19.05 0.18
CA LEU A 521 7.22 19.47 -0.85
C LEU A 521 8.43 20.24 -0.29
N GLY A 522 8.42 20.55 1.02
CA GLY A 522 9.53 21.18 1.72
C GLY A 522 9.84 22.59 1.28
N LEU A 523 8.96 23.22 0.47
CA LEU A 523 9.19 24.55 -0.09
C LEU A 523 7.92 25.39 0.07
N SER A 524 7.99 26.43 0.90
CA SER A 524 7.04 27.55 0.82
C SER A 524 7.14 28.20 -0.56
N LEU A 525 6.13 28.94 -0.97
CA LEU A 525 6.19 29.62 -2.28
C LEU A 525 7.41 30.57 -2.38
N SER A 526 7.82 31.17 -1.27
CA SER A 526 9.02 32.00 -1.20
C SER A 526 10.32 31.22 -1.48
N GLU A 527 10.42 29.97 -1.01
CA GLU A 527 11.59 29.10 -1.23
C GLU A 527 11.62 28.53 -2.66
N ARG A 528 10.48 28.55 -3.35
CA ARG A 528 10.37 28.17 -4.78
C ARG A 528 10.83 29.28 -5.72
N ILE A 529 11.14 30.47 -5.20
CA ILE A 529 11.60 31.64 -5.96
C ILE A 529 13.07 31.86 -5.66
N THR A 530 13.93 31.74 -6.69
CA THR A 530 15.38 31.91 -6.56
C THR A 530 15.88 32.96 -7.54
N TYR A 531 16.76 33.86 -7.10
CA TYR A 531 17.29 34.92 -7.95
C TYR A 531 18.79 34.70 -8.30
N ASP A 532 19.08 34.64 -9.61
CA ASP A 532 20.43 34.68 -10.15
C ASP A 532 20.83 36.14 -10.41
N ARG A 533 21.67 36.67 -9.55
CA ARG A 533 22.08 38.08 -9.59
C ARG A 533 22.95 38.41 -10.81
N GLU A 534 23.78 37.46 -11.26
CA GLU A 534 24.70 37.67 -12.39
C GLU A 534 23.95 37.77 -13.71
N ARG A 535 22.94 36.93 -13.89
CA ARG A 535 22.14 36.86 -15.12
C ARG A 535 20.86 37.68 -15.05
N ASN A 536 20.55 38.27 -13.91
CA ASN A 536 19.29 38.99 -13.62
C ASN A 536 18.06 38.10 -13.87
N ILE A 537 18.12 36.83 -13.52
CA ILE A 537 17.04 35.87 -13.76
C ILE A 537 16.37 35.51 -12.43
N LEU A 538 15.04 35.68 -12.37
CA LEU A 538 14.19 35.16 -11.31
C LEU A 538 13.67 33.79 -11.74
N PHE A 539 14.12 32.72 -11.10
CA PHE A 539 13.60 31.37 -11.28
C PHE A 539 12.45 31.12 -10.33
N SER A 540 11.39 30.55 -10.85
CA SER A 540 10.25 30.11 -10.05
C SER A 540 9.90 28.66 -10.38
N ASN A 541 9.85 27.82 -9.34
CA ASN A 541 9.43 26.44 -9.47
C ASN A 541 7.99 26.29 -8.96
N LEU A 542 7.01 26.38 -9.87
CA LEU A 542 5.59 26.12 -9.59
C LEU A 542 5.18 24.68 -9.87
N GLU A 543 6.15 23.75 -9.94
CA GLU A 543 5.87 22.33 -10.13
C GLU A 543 4.88 21.81 -9.08
N GLY A 544 3.78 21.23 -9.56
CA GLY A 544 2.71 20.70 -8.74
C GLY A 544 1.93 21.73 -7.91
N PHE A 545 2.23 23.02 -8.04
CA PHE A 545 1.50 24.07 -7.31
C PHE A 545 0.08 24.24 -7.85
N GLN A 546 -0.88 24.42 -6.94
CA GLN A 546 -2.30 24.57 -7.30
C GLN A 546 -2.84 25.90 -6.79
N VAL A 547 -3.54 26.60 -7.67
CA VAL A 547 -4.26 27.83 -7.37
C VAL A 547 -5.75 27.54 -7.38
N ARG A 548 -6.38 27.52 -6.20
CA ARG A 548 -7.77 27.07 -6.01
C ARG A 548 -8.69 28.14 -5.46
N THR A 549 -8.12 29.05 -4.69
CA THR A 549 -8.85 30.11 -3.98
C THR A 549 -8.28 31.48 -4.34
N ILE A 550 -9.04 32.52 -4.03
CA ILE A 550 -8.54 33.90 -4.15
C ILE A 550 -7.34 34.14 -3.23
N ASP A 551 -7.31 33.48 -2.07
CA ASP A 551 -6.18 33.59 -1.14
C ASP A 551 -4.90 32.99 -1.74
N ASP A 552 -4.98 31.92 -2.52
CA ASP A 552 -3.84 31.36 -3.26
C ASP A 552 -3.34 32.35 -4.33
N VAL A 553 -4.24 33.02 -5.02
CA VAL A 553 -3.89 34.08 -6.01
C VAL A 553 -3.16 35.23 -5.32
N GLU A 554 -3.68 35.73 -4.20
CA GLU A 554 -3.05 36.77 -3.43
C GLU A 554 -1.71 36.35 -2.82
N LEU A 555 -1.58 35.10 -2.39
CA LEU A 555 -0.31 34.54 -1.94
C LEU A 555 0.74 34.57 -3.06
N VAL A 556 0.39 34.11 -4.26
CA VAL A 556 1.29 34.17 -5.42
C VAL A 556 1.68 35.60 -5.71
N ARG A 557 0.71 36.52 -5.83
CA ARG A 557 0.98 37.92 -6.10
C ARG A 557 1.94 38.53 -5.08
N ARG A 558 1.67 38.33 -3.79
CA ARG A 558 2.45 38.90 -2.67
C ARG A 558 3.88 38.38 -2.63
N GLU A 559 4.09 37.06 -2.79
CA GLU A 559 5.44 36.49 -2.67
C GLU A 559 6.34 36.88 -3.85
N TYR A 560 5.77 36.93 -5.07
CA TYR A 560 6.53 37.43 -6.22
C TYR A 560 6.81 38.93 -6.13
N GLU A 561 5.84 39.72 -5.70
CA GLU A 561 6.01 41.14 -5.48
C GLU A 561 7.09 41.42 -4.44
N ARG A 562 7.08 40.73 -3.30
CA ARG A 562 8.10 40.82 -2.26
C ARG A 562 9.49 40.51 -2.81
N ALA A 563 9.66 39.38 -3.52
CA ALA A 563 10.94 39.00 -4.10
C ALA A 563 11.47 40.05 -5.09
N CYS A 564 10.60 40.58 -5.95
CA CYS A 564 10.99 41.61 -6.91
C CYS A 564 11.32 42.96 -6.25
N GLN A 565 10.62 43.32 -5.18
CA GLN A 565 10.91 44.55 -4.41
C GLN A 565 12.26 44.45 -3.69
N GLU A 566 12.60 43.27 -3.12
CA GLU A 566 13.91 43.03 -2.51
C GLU A 566 15.05 43.12 -3.53
N ILE A 567 14.82 42.69 -4.79
CA ILE A 567 15.78 42.80 -5.88
C ILE A 567 15.98 44.25 -6.36
N GLY A 568 14.93 45.03 -6.35
CA GLY A 568 14.96 46.49 -6.63
C GLY A 568 15.16 46.86 -8.11
N ARG A 569 15.04 45.91 -9.05
CA ARG A 569 15.11 46.14 -10.51
C ARG A 569 14.22 45.14 -11.25
N LYS A 570 13.86 45.46 -12.51
CA LYS A 570 13.12 44.50 -13.35
C LYS A 570 13.99 43.29 -13.65
N VAL A 571 13.35 42.12 -13.68
CA VAL A 571 14.02 40.82 -13.84
C VAL A 571 13.51 40.04 -15.06
N HIS A 572 14.29 39.08 -15.50
CA HIS A 572 13.84 38.07 -16.47
C HIS A 572 13.25 36.89 -15.68
N LEU A 573 11.94 36.63 -15.81
CA LEU A 573 11.30 35.50 -15.15
C LEU A 573 11.46 34.22 -15.97
N ILE A 574 11.82 33.11 -15.32
CA ILE A 574 11.69 31.74 -15.85
C ILE A 574 10.91 30.91 -14.85
N ALA A 575 9.74 30.40 -15.25
CA ALA A 575 8.87 29.64 -14.36
C ALA A 575 8.63 28.21 -14.86
N ASN A 576 8.79 27.25 -13.95
CA ASN A 576 8.40 25.84 -14.15
C ASN A 576 6.92 25.67 -13.81
N TYR A 577 6.14 25.18 -14.80
CA TYR A 577 4.71 24.93 -14.68
C TYR A 577 4.38 23.42 -14.78
N ASP A 578 5.32 22.52 -14.55
CA ASP A 578 5.03 21.09 -14.56
C ASP A 578 4.02 20.73 -13.46
N GLY A 579 2.94 20.06 -13.87
CA GLY A 579 1.86 19.70 -12.95
C GLY A 579 1.12 20.88 -12.29
N PHE A 580 1.35 22.12 -12.74
CA PHE A 580 0.65 23.31 -12.26
C PHE A 580 -0.82 23.28 -12.66
N GLU A 581 -1.71 23.59 -11.72
CA GLU A 581 -3.16 23.61 -11.95
C GLU A 581 -3.79 24.91 -11.44
N ILE A 582 -4.80 25.39 -12.16
CA ILE A 582 -5.62 26.54 -11.79
C ILE A 582 -7.07 26.10 -11.78
N ASP A 583 -7.79 26.35 -10.68
CA ASP A 583 -9.23 26.18 -10.64
C ASP A 583 -9.88 27.19 -11.60
N PRO A 584 -10.83 26.74 -12.44
CA PRO A 584 -11.51 27.63 -13.39
C PRO A 584 -12.16 28.85 -12.74
N THR A 585 -12.64 28.73 -11.50
CA THR A 585 -13.32 29.82 -10.78
C THR A 585 -12.42 30.99 -10.39
N VAL A 586 -11.10 30.76 -10.27
CA VAL A 586 -10.11 31.78 -9.90
C VAL A 586 -9.15 32.13 -11.05
N SER A 587 -9.35 31.52 -12.21
CA SER A 587 -8.46 31.66 -13.37
C SER A 587 -8.28 33.13 -13.79
N ASP A 588 -9.37 33.90 -13.87
CA ASP A 588 -9.31 35.32 -14.28
C ASP A 588 -8.58 36.18 -13.25
N ALA A 589 -8.78 35.92 -11.96
CA ALA A 589 -8.07 36.59 -10.89
C ALA A 589 -6.57 36.31 -10.95
N TYR A 590 -6.20 35.02 -11.17
CA TYR A 590 -4.80 34.61 -11.31
C TYR A 590 -4.11 35.33 -12.47
N PHE A 591 -4.69 35.30 -13.69
CA PHE A 591 -4.08 35.95 -14.84
C PHE A 591 -4.03 37.46 -14.69
N SER A 592 -4.98 38.08 -13.98
CA SER A 592 -4.92 39.52 -13.62
C SER A 592 -3.74 39.81 -12.70
N ALA A 593 -3.49 38.98 -11.69
CA ALA A 593 -2.33 39.08 -10.82
C ALA A 593 -1.01 38.92 -11.58
N ILE A 594 -0.94 37.92 -12.52
CA ILE A 594 0.24 37.73 -13.36
C ILE A 594 0.47 38.94 -14.29
N ALA A 595 -0.58 39.49 -14.89
CA ALA A 595 -0.49 40.72 -15.70
C ALA A 595 0.07 41.89 -14.91
N TYR A 596 -0.38 42.08 -13.69
CA TYR A 596 0.14 43.09 -12.78
C TYR A 596 1.65 42.92 -12.53
N LEU A 597 2.09 41.70 -12.21
CA LEU A 597 3.50 41.39 -11.96
C LEU A 597 4.37 41.57 -13.22
N GLU A 598 3.91 41.10 -14.39
CA GLU A 598 4.64 41.23 -15.66
C GLU A 598 4.88 42.73 -16.01
N ASN A 599 3.86 43.53 -15.96
CA ASN A 599 3.98 44.95 -16.32
C ASN A 599 4.91 45.73 -15.38
N ARG A 600 4.90 45.37 -14.11
CA ARG A 600 5.60 46.17 -13.08
C ARG A 600 7.03 45.70 -12.82
N TYR A 601 7.27 44.40 -12.82
CA TYR A 601 8.50 43.82 -12.29
C TYR A 601 9.32 43.00 -13.29
N TYR A 602 8.76 42.59 -14.46
CA TYR A 602 9.52 41.78 -15.39
C TYR A 602 9.93 42.56 -16.63
N GLU A 603 11.16 42.26 -17.12
CA GLU A 603 11.59 42.64 -18.46
C GLU A 603 11.12 41.63 -19.50
N THR A 604 11.22 40.36 -19.15
CA THR A 604 10.71 39.23 -19.94
C THR A 604 10.15 38.17 -19.03
N ALA A 605 9.17 37.41 -19.50
CA ALA A 605 8.64 36.24 -18.80
C ALA A 605 8.64 35.04 -19.75
N SER A 606 9.27 33.96 -19.32
CA SER A 606 9.28 32.67 -20.01
C SER A 606 8.81 31.58 -19.06
N ARG A 607 8.07 30.62 -19.61
CA ARG A 607 7.51 29.50 -18.87
C ARG A 607 7.86 28.21 -19.57
N TYR A 608 8.00 27.11 -18.82
CA TYR A 608 8.18 25.80 -19.42
C TYR A 608 7.36 24.75 -18.67
N THR A 609 6.93 23.71 -19.40
CA THR A 609 6.29 22.51 -18.87
C THR A 609 6.43 21.37 -19.86
N THR A 610 6.64 20.15 -19.39
CA THR A 610 6.73 18.94 -20.20
C THR A 610 5.37 18.53 -20.79
N SER A 611 4.25 18.98 -20.21
CA SER A 611 2.90 18.68 -20.67
C SER A 611 2.54 19.47 -21.93
N ALA A 612 2.41 18.80 -23.09
CA ALA A 612 1.95 19.40 -24.33
C ALA A 612 0.56 20.04 -24.23
N PHE A 613 -0.35 19.40 -23.49
CA PHE A 613 -1.69 19.93 -23.23
C PHE A 613 -1.66 21.22 -22.41
N LEU A 614 -0.83 21.26 -21.36
CA LEU A 614 -0.70 22.44 -20.52
C LEU A 614 -0.03 23.59 -21.29
N ARG A 615 0.95 23.31 -22.17
CA ARG A 615 1.54 24.32 -23.09
C ARG A 615 0.49 24.99 -23.94
N LEU A 616 -0.38 24.20 -24.56
CA LEU A 616 -1.46 24.73 -25.42
C LEU A 616 -2.47 25.57 -24.62
N LYS A 617 -2.94 25.04 -23.49
CA LYS A 617 -3.96 25.68 -22.65
C LYS A 617 -3.45 26.98 -22.03
N LEU A 618 -2.26 26.98 -21.44
CA LEU A 618 -1.62 28.16 -20.86
C LEU A 618 -1.27 29.18 -21.93
N GLY A 619 -0.67 28.77 -23.03
CA GLY A 619 -0.30 29.67 -24.14
C GLY A 619 -1.52 30.40 -24.70
N ALA A 620 -2.63 29.71 -24.94
CA ALA A 620 -3.89 30.29 -25.39
C ALA A 620 -4.47 31.29 -24.36
N SER A 621 -4.46 30.92 -23.07
CA SER A 621 -4.96 31.76 -21.98
C SER A 621 -4.11 33.01 -21.74
N LEU A 622 -2.79 32.93 -21.94
CA LEU A 622 -1.86 34.05 -21.86
C LEU A 622 -2.03 35.00 -23.07
N ALA A 623 -2.09 34.42 -24.27
CA ALA A 623 -2.26 35.19 -25.51
C ALA A 623 -3.58 35.99 -25.53
N SER A 624 -4.67 35.40 -25.03
CA SER A 624 -5.97 36.07 -24.98
C SER A 624 -6.00 37.27 -24.01
N ARG A 625 -4.95 37.45 -23.21
CA ARG A 625 -4.80 38.53 -22.20
C ARG A 625 -3.58 39.41 -22.45
N ASP A 626 -3.03 39.39 -23.66
CA ASP A 626 -1.82 40.15 -24.04
C ASP A 626 -0.60 39.91 -23.14
N LEU A 627 -0.51 38.71 -22.54
CA LEU A 627 0.63 38.27 -21.76
C LEU A 627 1.59 37.45 -22.60
N ALA A 628 2.88 37.38 -22.20
CA ALA A 628 3.88 36.61 -22.92
C ALA A 628 3.44 35.14 -23.15
N PRO A 629 3.03 34.73 -24.37
CA PRO A 629 2.34 33.47 -24.59
C PRO A 629 3.28 32.26 -24.72
N HIS A 630 4.60 32.49 -24.60
CA HIS A 630 5.59 31.46 -24.88
C HIS A 630 5.76 30.52 -23.69
N VAL A 631 5.31 29.27 -23.88
CA VAL A 631 5.51 28.17 -22.94
C VAL A 631 6.33 27.09 -23.64
N PHE A 632 7.55 26.88 -23.14
CA PHE A 632 8.55 25.97 -23.72
C PHE A 632 8.45 24.56 -23.12
N GLU A 633 9.09 23.59 -23.77
CA GLU A 633 9.16 22.23 -23.25
C GLU A 633 10.22 22.07 -22.16
N THR A 634 11.32 22.81 -22.30
CA THR A 634 12.46 22.68 -21.39
C THR A 634 12.89 24.03 -20.80
N LYS A 635 13.55 23.97 -19.63
CA LYS A 635 14.21 25.13 -19.01
C LYS A 635 15.25 25.76 -19.93
N ALA A 636 15.99 24.94 -20.71
CA ALA A 636 17.04 25.44 -21.62
C ALA A 636 16.45 26.29 -22.76
N GLU A 637 15.32 25.91 -23.34
CA GLU A 637 14.61 26.69 -24.36
C GLU A 637 14.08 28.01 -23.79
N ALA A 638 13.50 27.97 -22.59
CA ALA A 638 13.04 29.17 -21.89
C ALA A 638 14.20 30.14 -21.59
N GLN A 639 15.38 29.62 -21.21
CA GLN A 639 16.60 30.41 -20.99
C GLN A 639 17.14 31.02 -22.30
N ALA A 640 17.18 30.23 -23.38
CA ALA A 640 17.68 30.69 -24.67
C ALA A 640 16.85 31.89 -25.21
N ARG A 641 15.54 31.86 -25.01
CA ARG A 641 14.64 32.98 -25.36
C ARG A 641 14.99 34.27 -24.65
N ASN A 642 15.19 34.17 -23.32
CA ASN A 642 15.53 35.35 -22.50
C ASN A 642 16.89 35.92 -22.92
N THR A 643 17.87 35.07 -23.20
CA THR A 643 19.21 35.47 -23.69
C THR A 643 19.12 36.16 -25.05
N ALA A 644 18.30 35.65 -25.96
CA ALA A 644 18.10 36.24 -27.29
C ALA A 644 17.41 37.63 -27.25
N GLN A 645 16.55 37.87 -26.26
CA GLN A 645 15.90 39.17 -26.04
C GLN A 645 16.79 40.19 -25.33
N SER A 646 17.80 39.72 -24.59
CA SER A 646 18.74 40.57 -23.84
C SER A 646 19.95 40.99 -24.66
N ALA A 647 20.13 40.50 -25.91
CA ALA A 647 21.22 40.88 -26.78
C ALA A 647 20.94 42.28 -27.41
N PRO A 648 21.93 43.21 -27.42
CA PRO A 648 21.74 44.52 -28.03
C PRO A 648 21.40 44.44 -29.51
N LEU A 649 20.55 45.32 -29.97
CA LEU A 649 19.94 45.42 -31.31
C LEU A 649 20.96 45.63 -32.48
N LYS A 650 22.03 44.85 -32.55
CA LYS A 650 22.94 44.78 -33.68
C LYS A 650 23.06 43.36 -34.19
N SER A 651 22.16 42.95 -35.04
CA SER A 651 22.17 41.92 -36.10
C SER A 651 20.80 41.27 -36.30
N ARG A 652 19.78 42.11 -36.60
CA ARG A 652 18.50 41.59 -37.09
C ARG A 652 18.46 41.74 -38.62
N THR A 653 19.39 41.12 -39.31
CA THR A 653 19.29 40.86 -40.75
C THR A 653 19.96 39.51 -40.97
N GLU A 654 19.20 38.62 -41.61
CA GLU A 654 19.59 37.25 -41.97
C GLU A 654 19.40 36.16 -40.93
N LEU A 655 18.16 35.76 -40.76
CA LEU A 655 17.81 34.36 -40.52
C LEU A 655 16.66 34.01 -41.46
N SER A 656 17.07 33.33 -42.55
CA SER A 656 16.23 32.74 -43.57
C SER A 656 15.19 31.77 -42.96
N GLN A 657 14.06 31.70 -43.66
CA GLN A 657 12.95 30.80 -43.37
C GLN A 657 13.42 29.34 -43.25
N PRO A 658 12.88 28.53 -42.32
CA PRO A 658 13.15 27.11 -42.31
C PRO A 658 12.49 26.42 -43.50
N ASP A 659 13.27 25.61 -44.19
CA ASP A 659 12.87 24.74 -45.29
C ASP A 659 11.69 23.84 -44.88
N ARG A 660 10.67 23.78 -45.75
CA ARG A 660 9.58 22.81 -45.63
C ARG A 660 10.13 21.40 -45.86
N PRO A 661 9.79 20.41 -45.08
CA PRO A 661 10.16 19.03 -45.34
C PRO A 661 9.48 18.53 -46.61
N GLN A 662 10.27 17.96 -47.54
CA GLN A 662 9.78 17.26 -48.71
C GLN A 662 9.10 15.93 -48.31
N PRO A 663 8.05 15.51 -49.05
CA PRO A 663 7.40 14.23 -48.79
C PRO A 663 8.31 13.05 -49.15
N PRO A 664 8.16 11.90 -48.44
CA PRO A 664 9.00 10.73 -48.67
C PRO A 664 8.75 10.12 -50.05
N LYS A 665 9.86 9.79 -50.75
CA LYS A 665 9.83 9.02 -52.01
C LYS A 665 9.45 7.57 -51.70
N GLU A 666 8.50 7.04 -52.46
CA GLU A 666 8.13 5.63 -52.47
C GLU A 666 9.32 4.71 -52.78
N PRO A 667 9.43 3.54 -52.18
CA PRO A 667 10.43 2.54 -52.57
C PRO A 667 9.94 1.77 -53.79
N LEU A 668 10.77 1.78 -54.83
CA LEU A 668 10.69 0.87 -55.97
C LEU A 668 10.96 -0.57 -55.55
N ASN A 669 10.13 -1.46 -56.02
CA ASN A 669 10.21 -2.91 -55.90
C ASN A 669 11.57 -3.51 -56.30
N ALA A 670 12.08 -4.44 -55.47
CA ALA A 670 12.71 -5.68 -55.87
C ALA A 670 12.62 -6.65 -54.70
#